data_70eaea47a061eb94c93b3319a38ed3c3
#
_entry.id   70eaea47a061eb94c93b3319a38ed3c3
#
_cell.length_a   1.000
_cell.length_b   1.000
_cell.length_c   1.000
_cell.angle_alpha   90.00
_cell.angle_beta   90.00
_cell.angle_gamma   90.00
#
_symmetry.space_group_name_H-M   'P 1'
#
loop_
_entity.id
_entity.type
_entity.pdbx_description
1 polymer ?
#
loop_
_entity_poly.entity_id
_entity_poly.type
_entity_poly.pdbx_seq_one_letter_code
_entity_poly.pdbx_strand_id
1 'polypeptide(L)'
;MKNLLLTVILLCFCLLFVKAADQKMILISTNETDLILQVAPNGRLYQTYLGNKLVNESEFENLSWNIQAGTDGSVSTRGWEVYPCSGAEDYFEPAFAIQHNDGNMTSIFKYVSSESKKLDNNVTETIISLKDDVYPVEAKLHYVTFAKENVIKAWTEIRHMEKKPVTITQYASNMLYFESPRYVLTEFSGDWAKEVQMSSQDLKFGKKIIDTKLGSRAAMHAYPFFEIGLGTPASENTGDVLMGTIGWTGNYRFTFEVDNAGNLRVISGINPYASAYELKPNEWFVTPEFIFTLSNQGTGKASRDIHDWARNYQIKDGKGDRLTLLNNWESTGFNFNEKKLEELMKEAKHLGVDMFLLDDGWFANKYPRQNDKAGLGDWEVTHDKLPNGIPHLVQVAKDAGLKFGIWIEPEMVNPKSELFEKHPDWAIHLPNRETYYYRNQLVLDLSNPKVQDYVFSVVDNIMIENPDLAFFKWDCNSPITNVYSPYLKEKQNQLYIDHVRGVYNVFKRVAEKYPHLPIMLCSGGGARCDYEALKYFTEFWCSDNTDPIERLYIQWGFSQFFPAKAMCAHVTSWNKNTSIKFRTDVAMMCKMGFDISLKEMNDDEMKYCQEAVANYKRLKGTILDGDLYRLVSPYDTNHSSVMYVDKAKSKSVLFAYDIHPRFGEKTFPVKLQGLDPNKKYKVQEINLMPGQKSTLVTDGGTFSGDFLMKIGMNVFSTAHVHSKVIELTEAH
;
A
#
# COMPACT_ATOMS: atom_id res chain seq x y z
N MET A 1 -35.40 69.60 -13.92
CA MET A 1 -35.41 68.21 -14.48
C MET A 1 -34.07 67.73 -15.02
N LYS A 2 -33.25 68.53 -15.62
CA LYS A 2 -31.88 68.12 -16.14
C LYS A 2 -30.88 67.75 -15.04
N ASN A 3 -30.93 68.34 -13.86
CA ASN A 3 -29.99 68.08 -12.76
C ASN A 3 -30.37 66.80 -11.95
N LEU A 4 -31.65 66.37 -11.99
CA LEU A 4 -32.10 65.16 -11.34
C LEU A 4 -31.73 63.89 -12.13
N LEU A 5 -31.65 64.01 -13.45
CA LEU A 5 -31.24 62.90 -14.34
C LEU A 5 -29.74 62.58 -14.27
N LEU A 6 -28.92 63.63 -14.04
CA LEU A 6 -27.45 63.46 -13.91
C LEU A 6 -27.09 62.82 -12.57
N THR A 7 -27.81 63.09 -11.51
CA THR A 7 -27.58 62.50 -10.17
C THR A 7 -28.00 61.06 -10.11
N VAL A 8 -29.04 60.63 -10.83
CA VAL A 8 -29.49 59.22 -10.90
C VAL A 8 -28.51 58.41 -11.78
N ILE A 9 -27.99 58.98 -12.84
CA ILE A 9 -27.00 58.30 -13.70
C ILE A 9 -25.66 58.16 -12.95
N LEU A 10 -25.22 59.11 -12.12
CA LEU A 10 -24.03 58.99 -11.30
C LEU A 10 -24.20 58.00 -10.15
N LEU A 11 -25.42 57.87 -9.53
CA LEU A 11 -25.69 56.84 -8.54
C LEU A 11 -25.79 55.43 -9.14
N CYS A 12 -26.28 55.27 -10.36
CA CYS A 12 -26.28 53.99 -11.06
C CYS A 12 -24.89 53.56 -11.52
N PHE A 13 -23.92 54.49 -11.78
CA PHE A 13 -22.56 54.16 -12.12
C PHE A 13 -21.66 53.84 -10.91
N CYS A 14 -22.00 54.34 -9.72
CA CYS A 14 -21.29 54.00 -8.48
C CYS A 14 -21.67 52.63 -7.89
N LEU A 15 -22.70 51.96 -8.42
CA LEU A 15 -23.15 50.64 -7.95
C LEU A 15 -22.54 49.48 -8.77
N LEU A 16 -21.65 49.76 -9.77
CA LEU A 16 -21.06 48.74 -10.61
C LEU A 16 -19.57 48.48 -10.34
N PHE A 17 -18.96 49.11 -9.34
CA PHE A 17 -17.66 48.73 -8.79
C PHE A 17 -17.77 48.28 -7.34
N VAL A 18 -18.59 47.25 -7.09
CA VAL A 18 -18.27 46.35 -5.99
C VAL A 18 -17.03 45.59 -6.48
N LYS A 19 -15.82 46.07 -6.09
CA LYS A 19 -14.64 45.21 -6.13
C LYS A 19 -15.06 43.87 -5.59
N ALA A 20 -15.01 42.85 -6.43
CA ALA A 20 -15.07 41.47 -5.94
C ALA A 20 -14.08 41.41 -4.78
N ALA A 21 -14.53 41.13 -3.57
CA ALA A 21 -13.65 40.89 -2.45
C ALA A 21 -12.61 39.89 -2.95
N ASP A 22 -11.31 40.16 -2.68
CA ASP A 22 -10.23 39.26 -3.09
C ASP A 22 -10.59 37.85 -2.62
N GLN A 23 -11.07 37.01 -3.56
CA GLN A 23 -11.49 35.66 -3.26
C GLN A 23 -10.24 34.90 -2.90
N LYS A 24 -10.16 34.41 -1.67
CA LYS A 24 -8.98 33.69 -1.21
C LYS A 24 -8.87 32.35 -1.91
N MET A 25 -7.83 32.19 -2.71
CA MET A 25 -7.44 30.94 -3.33
C MET A 25 -6.34 30.26 -2.51
N ILE A 26 -6.37 28.94 -2.52
CA ILE A 26 -5.38 28.08 -1.88
C ILE A 26 -4.90 27.09 -2.95
N LEU A 27 -3.62 27.18 -3.28
CA LEU A 27 -2.96 26.31 -4.26
C LEU A 27 -2.19 25.20 -3.54
N ILE A 28 -2.49 23.97 -3.91
CA ILE A 28 -1.80 22.74 -3.50
C ILE A 28 -1.21 22.14 -4.76
N SER A 29 0.12 22.23 -4.93
CA SER A 29 0.77 22.01 -6.22
C SER A 29 1.94 21.05 -6.11
N THR A 30 2.07 20.18 -7.11
CA THR A 30 3.27 19.40 -7.42
C THR A 30 3.95 19.95 -8.69
N ASN A 31 4.91 19.21 -9.27
CA ASN A 31 5.47 19.60 -10.56
C ASN A 31 4.52 19.32 -11.74
N GLU A 32 3.52 18.43 -11.57
CA GLU A 32 2.66 17.96 -12.66
C GLU A 32 1.16 18.13 -12.35
N THR A 33 0.77 18.37 -11.10
CA THR A 33 -0.63 18.42 -10.65
C THR A 33 -0.91 19.68 -9.84
N ASP A 34 -2.05 20.32 -10.09
CA ASP A 34 -2.59 21.41 -9.27
C ASP A 34 -3.96 21.02 -8.71
N LEU A 35 -4.14 21.21 -7.40
CA LEU A 35 -5.43 21.25 -6.70
C LEU A 35 -5.64 22.71 -6.24
N ILE A 36 -6.71 23.34 -6.74
CA ILE A 36 -7.03 24.73 -6.43
C ILE A 36 -8.36 24.76 -5.64
N LEU A 37 -8.28 25.36 -4.48
CA LEU A 37 -9.42 25.56 -3.59
C LEU A 37 -9.73 27.05 -3.47
N GLN A 38 -11.02 27.38 -3.37
CA GLN A 38 -11.48 28.76 -3.22
C GLN A 38 -12.46 28.92 -2.06
N VAL A 39 -12.34 30.01 -1.34
CA VAL A 39 -13.31 30.41 -0.32
C VAL A 39 -14.43 31.21 -1.00
N ALA A 40 -15.64 30.68 -0.97
CA ALA A 40 -16.81 31.35 -1.54
C ALA A 40 -17.37 32.45 -0.62
N PRO A 41 -18.25 33.34 -1.13
CA PRO A 41 -18.88 34.41 -0.32
C PRO A 41 -19.66 33.92 0.90
N ASN A 42 -20.15 32.67 0.89
CA ASN A 42 -20.80 32.03 2.04
C ASN A 42 -19.81 31.59 3.14
N GLY A 43 -18.50 31.77 2.92
CA GLY A 43 -17.43 31.38 3.82
C GLY A 43 -17.01 29.92 3.71
N ARG A 44 -17.67 29.10 2.89
CA ARG A 44 -17.33 27.69 2.70
C ARG A 44 -16.16 27.53 1.71
N LEU A 45 -15.46 26.41 1.75
CA LEU A 45 -14.32 26.07 0.92
C LEU A 45 -14.72 25.09 -0.17
N TYR A 46 -14.40 25.40 -1.41
CA TYR A 46 -14.75 24.61 -2.60
C TYR A 46 -13.51 24.20 -3.41
N GLN A 47 -13.52 23.01 -3.99
CA GLN A 47 -12.58 22.61 -5.02
C GLN A 47 -13.02 23.25 -6.35
N THR A 48 -12.15 24.01 -6.98
CA THR A 48 -12.41 24.65 -8.27
C THR A 48 -11.62 24.04 -9.40
N TYR A 49 -10.51 23.37 -9.09
CA TYR A 49 -9.72 22.63 -10.06
C TYR A 49 -8.96 21.48 -9.40
N LEU A 50 -8.88 20.35 -10.07
CA LEU A 50 -7.93 19.28 -9.80
C LEU A 50 -7.56 18.63 -11.14
N GLY A 51 -6.30 18.70 -11.52
CA GLY A 51 -5.83 18.20 -12.80
C GLY A 51 -4.36 18.49 -13.05
N ASN A 52 -3.97 18.43 -14.33
CA ASN A 52 -2.61 18.76 -14.76
C ASN A 52 -2.23 20.18 -14.35
N LYS A 53 -0.97 20.37 -14.01
CA LYS A 53 -0.45 21.69 -13.60
C LYS A 53 -0.73 22.76 -14.64
N LEU A 54 -1.28 23.87 -14.19
CA LEU A 54 -1.58 25.03 -15.01
C LEU A 54 -0.33 25.92 -15.12
N VAL A 55 -0.11 26.47 -16.31
CA VAL A 55 1.10 27.24 -16.61
C VAL A 55 1.02 28.66 -16.05
N ASN A 56 -0.18 29.25 -16.00
CA ASN A 56 -0.36 30.67 -15.70
C ASN A 56 -1.26 30.88 -14.48
N GLU A 57 -0.66 31.08 -13.31
CA GLU A 57 -1.39 31.28 -12.06
C GLU A 57 -2.25 32.55 -12.06
N SER A 58 -1.95 33.56 -12.89
CA SER A 58 -2.77 34.79 -12.99
C SER A 58 -4.16 34.54 -13.58
N GLU A 59 -4.37 33.39 -14.19
CA GLU A 59 -5.67 33.02 -14.77
C GLU A 59 -6.59 32.32 -13.77
N PHE A 60 -6.10 31.92 -12.59
CA PHE A 60 -6.88 31.21 -11.57
C PHE A 60 -8.08 31.99 -11.06
N GLU A 61 -8.03 33.34 -11.14
CA GLU A 61 -9.16 34.20 -10.79
C GLU A 61 -10.40 33.94 -11.65
N ASN A 62 -10.24 33.34 -12.82
CA ASN A 62 -11.32 32.98 -13.75
C ASN A 62 -11.97 31.63 -13.45
N LEU A 63 -11.39 30.84 -12.51
CA LEU A 63 -12.02 29.59 -12.08
C LEU A 63 -13.28 29.89 -11.28
N SER A 64 -14.34 29.15 -11.55
CA SER A 64 -15.60 29.26 -10.84
C SER A 64 -15.90 28.03 -10.02
N TRP A 65 -16.50 28.22 -8.85
CA TRP A 65 -17.10 27.12 -8.11
C TRP A 65 -18.45 26.73 -8.73
N ASN A 66 -18.73 25.46 -8.80
CA ASN A 66 -19.99 24.93 -9.33
C ASN A 66 -21.11 25.07 -8.28
N ILE A 67 -21.65 26.28 -8.13
CA ILE A 67 -22.87 26.51 -7.34
C ILE A 67 -24.02 26.68 -8.31
N GLN A 68 -24.91 25.68 -8.39
CA GLN A 68 -26.12 25.77 -9.19
C GLN A 68 -27.31 26.02 -8.27
N ALA A 69 -28.07 27.08 -8.54
CA ALA A 69 -29.38 27.26 -7.94
C ALA A 69 -30.36 26.27 -8.54
N GLY A 70 -31.13 25.54 -7.71
CA GLY A 70 -32.21 24.68 -8.17
C GLY A 70 -33.33 25.49 -8.82
N THR A 71 -34.02 24.90 -9.80
CA THR A 71 -35.15 25.50 -10.52
C THR A 71 -36.37 25.66 -9.68
N ASP A 72 -36.46 25.00 -8.55
CA ASP A 72 -37.55 25.06 -7.55
C ASP A 72 -37.33 26.13 -6.46
N GLY A 73 -36.30 26.97 -6.61
CA GLY A 73 -35.92 27.96 -5.60
C GLY A 73 -35.07 27.42 -4.47
N SER A 74 -34.78 26.13 -4.43
CA SER A 74 -33.77 25.56 -3.56
C SER A 74 -32.40 26.05 -4.00
N VAL A 75 -31.64 26.61 -3.08
CA VAL A 75 -30.23 26.93 -3.31
C VAL A 75 -29.43 25.70 -2.92
N SER A 76 -29.24 24.76 -3.83
CA SER A 76 -28.22 23.74 -3.61
C SER A 76 -26.87 24.45 -3.67
N THR A 77 -26.36 24.81 -2.53
CA THR A 77 -25.04 25.44 -2.38
C THR A 77 -23.92 24.43 -2.45
N ARG A 78 -24.24 23.14 -2.63
CA ARG A 78 -23.25 22.09 -2.85
C ARG A 78 -22.72 22.12 -4.26
N GLY A 79 -21.89 23.11 -4.51
CA GLY A 79 -20.77 22.90 -5.39
C GLY A 79 -19.84 21.81 -4.84
N TRP A 80 -18.64 21.74 -5.31
CA TRP A 80 -17.62 20.79 -4.86
C TRP A 80 -17.01 21.23 -3.51
N GLU A 81 -17.85 21.26 -2.46
CA GLU A 81 -17.40 21.61 -1.11
C GLU A 81 -16.38 20.60 -0.62
N VAL A 82 -15.22 21.07 -0.14
CA VAL A 82 -14.05 20.22 0.14
C VAL A 82 -14.29 19.26 1.30
N TYR A 83 -15.07 19.71 2.33
CA TYR A 83 -15.36 18.88 3.51
C TYR A 83 -16.80 19.11 3.98
N PRO A 84 -17.80 18.67 3.20
CA PRO A 84 -19.22 18.87 3.53
C PRO A 84 -19.62 18.08 4.77
N CYS A 85 -20.41 18.72 5.63
CA CYS A 85 -20.97 18.11 6.82
C CYS A 85 -22.39 17.59 6.58
N SER A 86 -22.87 16.68 7.44
CA SER A 86 -24.24 16.23 7.46
C SER A 86 -25.20 17.24 8.08
N GLY A 87 -26.49 17.12 7.79
CA GLY A 87 -27.59 17.80 8.46
C GLY A 87 -28.08 19.06 7.77
N ALA A 88 -27.37 19.61 6.79
CA ALA A 88 -27.81 20.74 5.99
C ALA A 88 -27.48 20.51 4.51
N GLU A 89 -28.51 20.59 3.63
CA GLU A 89 -28.35 20.33 2.18
C GLU A 89 -27.76 18.96 1.87
N ASP A 90 -28.26 17.93 2.51
CA ASP A 90 -27.68 16.58 2.63
C ASP A 90 -28.12 15.65 1.49
N TYR A 91 -27.94 16.11 0.25
CA TYR A 91 -28.36 15.34 -0.94
C TYR A 91 -27.41 14.21 -1.32
N PHE A 92 -26.15 14.28 -0.85
CA PHE A 92 -25.06 13.34 -1.22
C PHE A 92 -24.27 12.93 0.03
N GLU A 93 -23.36 11.98 -0.12
CA GLU A 93 -22.52 11.49 0.98
C GLU A 93 -21.68 12.62 1.58
N PRO A 94 -21.78 12.89 2.91
CA PRO A 94 -20.97 13.90 3.57
C PRO A 94 -19.55 13.37 3.85
N ALA A 95 -18.61 14.30 4.05
CA ALA A 95 -17.28 13.96 4.58
C ALA A 95 -17.30 13.81 6.11
N PHE A 96 -18.19 14.54 6.78
CA PHE A 96 -18.27 14.59 8.24
C PHE A 96 -19.70 14.52 8.76
N ALA A 97 -19.91 13.72 9.81
CA ALA A 97 -21.19 13.64 10.54
C ALA A 97 -20.93 13.51 12.05
N ILE A 98 -21.67 14.28 12.83
CA ILE A 98 -21.52 14.38 14.28
C ILE A 98 -22.90 14.46 14.95
N GLN A 99 -23.01 13.94 16.16
CA GLN A 99 -24.11 14.21 17.06
C GLN A 99 -23.60 15.08 18.22
N HIS A 100 -24.11 16.31 18.29
CA HIS A 100 -23.81 17.30 19.33
C HIS A 100 -24.43 16.96 20.69
N ASN A 101 -24.00 17.66 21.75
CA ASN A 101 -24.49 17.40 23.12
C ASN A 101 -25.98 17.63 23.31
N ASP A 102 -26.61 18.46 22.49
CA ASP A 102 -28.04 18.72 22.49
C ASP A 102 -28.87 17.77 21.60
N GLY A 103 -28.19 16.82 20.95
CA GLY A 103 -28.78 15.84 20.04
C GLY A 103 -28.87 16.31 18.59
N ASN A 104 -28.51 17.56 18.28
CA ASN A 104 -28.46 18.06 16.92
C ASN A 104 -27.36 17.34 16.09
N MET A 105 -27.64 17.15 14.81
CA MET A 105 -26.70 16.46 13.88
C MET A 105 -26.18 17.37 12.76
N THR A 106 -26.41 18.69 12.89
CA THR A 106 -26.05 19.66 11.85
C THR A 106 -24.75 20.35 12.16
N SER A 107 -23.84 20.36 11.23
CA SER A 107 -22.62 21.19 11.23
C SER A 107 -22.44 21.86 9.86
N ILE A 108 -21.86 23.07 9.88
CA ILE A 108 -21.47 23.79 8.66
C ILE A 108 -20.09 24.38 8.88
N PHE A 109 -19.10 23.85 8.20
CA PHE A 109 -17.74 24.36 8.28
C PHE A 109 -17.53 25.58 7.40
N LYS A 110 -16.94 26.62 7.99
CA LYS A 110 -16.47 27.81 7.30
C LYS A 110 -14.96 27.94 7.41
N TYR A 111 -14.37 28.49 6.39
CA TYR A 111 -12.95 28.78 6.34
C TYR A 111 -12.55 29.81 7.41
N VAL A 112 -11.46 29.51 8.12
CA VAL A 112 -10.86 30.40 9.11
C VAL A 112 -9.52 30.93 8.62
N SER A 113 -8.61 30.02 8.27
CA SER A 113 -7.26 30.36 7.85
C SER A 113 -6.62 29.23 7.04
N SER A 114 -5.57 29.58 6.31
CA SER A 114 -4.68 28.58 5.72
C SER A 114 -3.23 29.05 5.84
N GLU A 115 -2.35 28.08 6.03
CA GLU A 115 -0.91 28.30 6.05
C GLU A 115 -0.20 27.21 5.21
N SER A 116 0.85 27.60 4.50
CA SER A 116 1.68 26.66 3.75
C SER A 116 3.12 26.79 4.21
N LYS A 117 3.74 25.67 4.53
CA LYS A 117 5.11 25.58 5.03
C LYS A 117 5.92 24.63 4.17
N LYS A 118 7.05 25.10 3.65
CA LYS A 118 8.04 24.23 3.04
C LYS A 118 8.75 23.44 4.15
N LEU A 119 8.64 22.11 4.07
CA LEU A 119 9.35 21.20 4.98
C LEU A 119 10.78 20.94 4.48
N ASP A 120 10.95 20.90 3.14
CA ASP A 120 12.22 20.89 2.44
C ASP A 120 12.08 21.47 1.01
N ASN A 121 13.07 21.27 0.14
CA ASN A 121 13.03 21.78 -1.24
C ASN A 121 12.01 21.06 -2.15
N ASN A 122 11.46 19.93 -1.71
CA ASN A 122 10.55 19.08 -2.48
C ASN A 122 9.18 18.93 -1.80
N VAL A 123 9.10 19.14 -0.48
CA VAL A 123 7.92 18.84 0.32
C VAL A 123 7.33 20.12 0.91
N THR A 124 6.04 20.33 0.65
CA THR A 124 5.28 21.46 1.22
C THR A 124 4.05 20.92 1.95
N GLU A 125 3.82 21.37 3.17
CA GLU A 125 2.59 21.13 3.92
C GLU A 125 1.70 22.37 3.85
N THR A 126 0.43 22.18 3.51
CA THR A 126 -0.62 23.19 3.58
C THR A 126 -1.68 22.73 4.57
N ILE A 127 -1.98 23.56 5.57
CA ILE A 127 -3.00 23.32 6.58
C ILE A 127 -4.12 24.35 6.41
N ILE A 128 -5.36 23.87 6.31
CA ILE A 128 -6.53 24.72 6.17
C ILE A 128 -7.43 24.51 7.40
N SER A 129 -7.67 25.56 8.15
CA SER A 129 -8.52 25.53 9.34
C SER A 129 -9.95 25.91 8.98
N LEU A 130 -10.89 25.06 9.38
CA LEU A 130 -12.33 25.23 9.24
C LEU A 130 -12.98 25.23 10.62
N LYS A 131 -14.10 25.94 10.78
CA LYS A 131 -14.85 25.99 12.03
C LYS A 131 -16.34 26.13 11.76
N ASP A 132 -17.16 25.53 12.62
CA ASP A 132 -18.60 25.76 12.67
C ASP A 132 -18.91 27.05 13.47
N ASP A 133 -19.83 27.87 12.98
CA ASP A 133 -20.19 29.13 13.62
C ASP A 133 -21.12 28.96 14.83
N VAL A 134 -21.85 27.85 14.92
CA VAL A 134 -22.86 27.57 15.92
C VAL A 134 -22.34 26.64 17.00
N TYR A 135 -21.70 25.55 16.60
CA TYR A 135 -21.11 24.58 17.51
C TYR A 135 -19.60 24.78 17.60
N PRO A 136 -18.99 24.59 18.78
CA PRO A 136 -17.56 24.74 18.94
C PRO A 136 -16.80 23.52 18.39
N VAL A 137 -16.94 23.24 17.09
CA VAL A 137 -16.29 22.17 16.34
C VAL A 137 -15.37 22.78 15.29
N GLU A 138 -14.19 22.24 15.16
CA GLU A 138 -13.21 22.66 14.17
C GLU A 138 -12.59 21.47 13.44
N ALA A 139 -12.18 21.68 12.21
CA ALA A 139 -11.42 20.74 11.43
C ALA A 139 -10.17 21.40 10.85
N LYS A 140 -9.09 20.63 10.75
CA LYS A 140 -7.89 21.01 10.00
C LYS A 140 -7.70 20.03 8.85
N LEU A 141 -7.72 20.55 7.65
CA LEU A 141 -7.41 19.79 6.44
C LEU A 141 -5.93 19.94 6.15
N HIS A 142 -5.22 18.82 6.12
CA HIS A 142 -3.81 18.76 5.83
C HIS A 142 -3.59 18.26 4.40
N TYR A 143 -2.69 18.90 3.68
CA TYR A 143 -2.21 18.49 2.38
C TYR A 143 -0.69 18.57 2.37
N VAL A 144 -0.03 17.46 2.08
CA VAL A 144 1.43 17.41 1.92
C VAL A 144 1.74 17.01 0.49
N THR A 145 2.40 17.91 -0.23
CA THR A 145 2.80 17.68 -1.62
C THR A 145 4.26 17.26 -1.71
N PHE A 146 4.54 16.27 -2.54
CA PHE A 146 5.87 15.81 -2.93
C PHE A 146 6.06 16.18 -4.40
N ALA A 147 6.69 17.35 -4.62
CA ALA A 147 6.65 18.01 -5.90
C ALA A 147 7.22 17.19 -7.06
N LYS A 148 8.37 16.54 -6.85
CA LYS A 148 9.07 15.75 -7.89
C LYS A 148 8.40 14.42 -8.16
N GLU A 149 7.89 13.78 -7.12
CA GLU A 149 7.23 12.48 -7.21
C GLU A 149 5.74 12.60 -7.60
N ASN A 150 5.23 13.83 -7.75
CA ASN A 150 3.85 14.09 -8.12
C ASN A 150 2.82 13.37 -7.22
N VAL A 151 3.06 13.30 -5.92
CA VAL A 151 2.18 12.66 -4.93
C VAL A 151 1.67 13.70 -3.94
N ILE A 152 0.40 13.57 -3.57
CA ILE A 152 -0.26 14.38 -2.55
C ILE A 152 -0.77 13.45 -1.45
N LYS A 153 -0.46 13.77 -0.19
CA LYS A 153 -1.09 13.17 0.98
C LYS A 153 -2.10 14.14 1.57
N ALA A 154 -3.27 13.63 1.98
CA ALA A 154 -4.30 14.42 2.61
C ALA A 154 -4.93 13.69 3.79
N TRP A 155 -5.17 14.38 4.91
CA TRP A 155 -5.90 13.89 6.07
C TRP A 155 -6.59 15.04 6.79
N THR A 156 -7.47 14.68 7.71
CA THR A 156 -8.25 15.65 8.50
C THR A 156 -8.05 15.40 9.99
N GLU A 157 -7.88 16.48 10.75
CA GLU A 157 -7.96 16.50 12.21
C GLU A 157 -9.25 17.18 12.64
N ILE A 158 -9.98 16.57 13.58
CA ILE A 158 -11.28 17.05 14.08
C ILE A 158 -11.20 17.23 15.58
N ARG A 159 -11.68 18.35 16.09
CA ARG A 159 -11.78 18.65 17.53
C ARG A 159 -13.09 19.37 17.84
N HIS A 160 -13.60 19.15 19.06
CA HIS A 160 -14.69 19.95 19.59
C HIS A 160 -14.38 20.44 21.01
N MET A 161 -15.08 21.51 21.42
CA MET A 161 -14.96 22.13 22.74
C MET A 161 -16.31 22.20 23.42
N GLU A 162 -17.26 21.32 23.11
CA GLU A 162 -18.48 21.14 23.83
C GLU A 162 -18.24 20.60 25.25
N LYS A 163 -19.20 20.73 26.14
CA LYS A 163 -19.04 20.39 27.57
C LYS A 163 -18.92 18.89 27.87
N LYS A 164 -19.49 18.04 27.00
CA LYS A 164 -19.49 16.57 27.13
C LYS A 164 -18.92 15.95 25.84
N PRO A 165 -18.55 14.69 25.85
CA PRO A 165 -18.18 13.99 24.63
C PRO A 165 -19.29 14.08 23.58
N VAL A 166 -18.90 14.12 22.31
CA VAL A 166 -19.77 14.04 21.14
C VAL A 166 -19.55 12.70 20.44
N THR A 167 -20.50 12.29 19.60
CA THR A 167 -20.33 11.08 18.77
C THR A 167 -20.11 11.48 17.33
N ILE A 168 -18.96 11.12 16.76
CA ILE A 168 -18.70 11.26 15.33
C ILE A 168 -19.03 9.95 14.63
N THR A 169 -19.79 10.02 13.54
CA THR A 169 -20.32 8.84 12.82
C THR A 169 -19.84 8.77 11.37
N GLN A 170 -19.30 9.87 10.84
CA GLN A 170 -18.62 9.95 9.54
C GLN A 170 -17.42 10.89 9.68
N TYR A 171 -16.26 10.51 9.15
CA TYR A 171 -15.00 11.25 9.31
C TYR A 171 -14.04 10.87 8.19
N ALA A 172 -14.28 11.42 7.00
CA ALA A 172 -13.43 11.18 5.85
C ALA A 172 -12.01 11.74 6.06
N SER A 173 -11.03 11.09 5.52
CA SER A 173 -9.67 11.63 5.42
C SER A 173 -9.62 12.78 4.43
N ASN A 174 -10.28 12.59 3.29
CA ASN A 174 -10.33 13.57 2.22
C ASN A 174 -11.52 13.29 1.28
N MET A 175 -11.91 14.30 0.51
CA MET A 175 -12.92 14.21 -0.54
C MET A 175 -12.41 14.94 -1.79
N LEU A 176 -12.50 14.30 -2.95
CA LEU A 176 -12.12 14.86 -4.24
C LEU A 176 -13.29 14.82 -5.22
N TYR A 177 -13.32 15.76 -6.16
CA TYR A 177 -14.35 15.87 -7.18
C TYR A 177 -13.74 15.84 -8.58
N PHE A 178 -14.47 15.20 -9.50
CA PHE A 178 -14.10 15.11 -10.90
C PHE A 178 -15.33 15.31 -11.78
N GLU A 179 -15.12 15.99 -12.90
CA GLU A 179 -16.05 16.06 -14.01
C GLU A 179 -15.40 15.39 -15.22
N SER A 180 -16.05 14.33 -15.73
CA SER A 180 -15.55 13.59 -16.88
C SER A 180 -16.71 12.87 -17.58
N PRO A 181 -16.68 12.70 -18.90
CA PRO A 181 -17.74 11.99 -19.61
C PRO A 181 -17.86 10.50 -19.26
N ARG A 182 -16.83 9.93 -18.63
CA ARG A 182 -16.77 8.53 -18.20
C ARG A 182 -15.79 8.33 -17.08
N TYR A 183 -16.08 7.40 -16.17
CA TYR A 183 -15.19 6.96 -15.09
C TYR A 183 -15.07 5.45 -15.15
N VAL A 184 -13.84 4.95 -15.23
CA VAL A 184 -13.55 3.51 -15.21
C VAL A 184 -12.77 3.19 -13.96
N LEU A 185 -13.42 2.56 -12.98
CA LEU A 185 -12.81 2.14 -11.73
C LEU A 185 -12.13 0.78 -11.90
N THR A 186 -10.86 0.69 -11.56
CA THR A 186 -10.12 -0.56 -11.34
C THR A 186 -9.99 -0.80 -9.85
N GLU A 187 -10.50 -1.93 -9.39
CA GLU A 187 -10.43 -2.39 -8.00
C GLU A 187 -9.59 -3.65 -7.89
N PHE A 188 -9.06 -3.87 -6.70
CA PHE A 188 -8.17 -4.98 -6.37
C PHE A 188 -8.80 -5.82 -5.28
N SER A 189 -9.20 -7.02 -5.64
CA SER A 189 -9.84 -7.96 -4.73
C SER A 189 -8.96 -9.18 -4.47
N GLY A 190 -9.31 -9.99 -3.51
CA GLY A 190 -8.54 -11.20 -3.26
C GLY A 190 -9.12 -12.11 -2.18
N ASP A 191 -8.29 -13.05 -1.81
CA ASP A 191 -8.43 -13.95 -0.67
C ASP A 191 -7.03 -14.49 -0.33
N TRP A 192 -6.91 -15.33 0.70
CA TRP A 192 -5.68 -16.06 0.95
C TRP A 192 -5.23 -16.85 -0.28
N ALA A 193 -3.96 -16.72 -0.64
CA ALA A 193 -3.34 -17.35 -1.81
C ALA A 193 -3.92 -16.90 -3.18
N LYS A 194 -4.69 -15.81 -3.20
CA LYS A 194 -5.29 -15.22 -4.41
C LYS A 194 -5.37 -13.70 -4.27
N GLU A 195 -4.26 -13.07 -3.96
CA GLU A 195 -4.18 -11.64 -3.65
C GLU A 195 -4.26 -10.77 -4.93
N VAL A 196 -4.74 -9.55 -4.76
CA VAL A 196 -4.71 -8.40 -5.70
C VAL A 196 -5.20 -8.69 -7.12
N GLN A 197 -6.27 -9.46 -7.25
CA GLN A 197 -6.90 -9.69 -8.54
C GLN A 197 -7.54 -8.40 -9.06
N MET A 198 -7.13 -7.96 -10.24
CA MET A 198 -7.57 -6.71 -10.85
C MET A 198 -8.90 -6.91 -11.59
N SER A 199 -9.84 -5.99 -11.39
CA SER A 199 -11.08 -5.92 -12.19
C SER A 199 -11.50 -4.48 -12.41
N SER A 200 -12.03 -4.19 -13.61
CA SER A 200 -12.45 -2.82 -13.98
C SER A 200 -13.91 -2.77 -14.32
N GLN A 201 -14.58 -1.65 -13.96
CA GLN A 201 -15.96 -1.39 -14.25
C GLN A 201 -16.25 0.10 -14.47
N ASP A 202 -17.26 0.40 -15.28
CA ASP A 202 -17.77 1.77 -15.42
C ASP A 202 -18.53 2.17 -14.15
N LEU A 203 -18.22 3.35 -13.60
CA LEU A 203 -19.05 3.99 -12.60
C LEU A 203 -20.25 4.67 -13.27
N LYS A 204 -21.43 4.47 -12.70
CA LYS A 204 -22.70 5.03 -13.16
C LYS A 204 -23.34 5.80 -11.98
N PHE A 205 -24.42 6.55 -12.29
CA PHE A 205 -25.22 7.23 -11.28
C PHE A 205 -25.46 6.33 -10.07
N GLY A 206 -25.18 6.88 -8.88
CA GLY A 206 -25.26 6.18 -7.59
C GLY A 206 -23.89 5.94 -6.96
N LYS A 207 -23.81 4.97 -6.07
CA LYS A 207 -22.62 4.70 -5.26
C LYS A 207 -22.00 3.35 -5.57
N LYS A 208 -20.69 3.33 -5.75
CA LYS A 208 -19.84 2.14 -5.59
C LYS A 208 -18.98 2.31 -4.34
N ILE A 209 -18.89 1.26 -3.53
CA ILE A 209 -18.10 1.26 -2.29
C ILE A 209 -17.07 0.13 -2.37
N ILE A 210 -15.83 0.43 -1.99
CA ILE A 210 -14.81 -0.55 -1.66
C ILE A 210 -14.52 -0.41 -0.17
N ASP A 211 -14.82 -1.44 0.62
CA ASP A 211 -14.63 -1.39 2.06
C ASP A 211 -14.25 -2.75 2.66
N THR A 212 -13.83 -2.74 3.93
CA THR A 212 -13.53 -3.94 4.70
C THR A 212 -14.04 -3.82 6.13
N LYS A 213 -14.31 -4.99 6.76
CA LYS A 213 -14.83 -5.13 8.12
C LYS A 213 -14.06 -6.17 8.95
N LEU A 214 -12.88 -6.56 8.48
CA LEU A 214 -12.10 -7.67 9.03
C LEU A 214 -11.25 -7.28 10.25
N GLY A 215 -11.03 -5.99 10.48
CA GLY A 215 -10.21 -5.48 11.58
C GLY A 215 -8.71 -5.67 11.33
N SER A 216 -8.09 -6.69 11.94
CA SER A 216 -6.64 -6.86 11.93
C SER A 216 -6.05 -7.34 10.60
N ARG A 217 -6.81 -8.06 9.79
CA ARG A 217 -6.42 -8.61 8.49
C ARG A 217 -7.15 -7.89 7.37
N ALA A 218 -7.09 -6.58 7.40
CA ALA A 218 -8.06 -5.71 6.74
C ALA A 218 -8.07 -5.81 5.21
N ALA A 219 -6.95 -6.07 4.57
CA ALA A 219 -6.84 -6.11 3.11
C ALA A 219 -7.12 -7.49 2.48
N MET A 220 -7.55 -8.50 3.25
CA MET A 220 -7.68 -9.88 2.76
C MET A 220 -8.61 -10.03 1.55
N HIS A 221 -9.76 -9.35 1.52
CA HIS A 221 -10.76 -9.49 0.44
C HIS A 221 -10.81 -8.29 -0.49
N ALA A 222 -10.46 -7.10 -0.01
CA ALA A 222 -10.39 -5.87 -0.77
C ALA A 222 -9.14 -5.10 -0.35
N TYR A 223 -8.39 -4.59 -1.33
CA TYR A 223 -7.15 -3.89 -1.05
C TYR A 223 -7.37 -2.38 -0.91
N PRO A 224 -6.60 -1.68 -0.05
CA PRO A 224 -6.81 -0.27 0.27
C PRO A 224 -6.27 0.67 -0.81
N PHE A 225 -6.54 0.35 -2.09
CA PHE A 225 -6.13 1.16 -3.24
C PHE A 225 -7.01 0.93 -4.46
N PHE A 226 -7.02 1.91 -5.36
CA PHE A 226 -7.84 1.91 -6.57
C PHE A 226 -7.22 2.78 -7.67
N GLU A 227 -7.68 2.56 -8.92
CA GLU A 227 -7.38 3.41 -10.06
C GLU A 227 -8.68 3.88 -10.71
N ILE A 228 -8.73 5.13 -11.18
CA ILE A 228 -9.86 5.66 -11.94
C ILE A 228 -9.35 6.26 -13.24
N GLY A 229 -9.71 5.65 -14.37
CA GLY A 229 -9.55 6.26 -15.68
C GLY A 229 -10.61 7.35 -15.91
N LEU A 230 -10.17 8.55 -16.26
CA LEU A 230 -11.00 9.73 -16.50
C LEU A 230 -11.21 9.91 -18.01
N GLY A 231 -12.44 9.82 -18.48
CA GLY A 231 -12.80 9.92 -19.89
C GLY A 231 -12.66 8.63 -20.69
N THR A 232 -11.56 7.93 -20.55
CA THR A 232 -11.25 6.65 -21.20
C THR A 232 -10.69 5.66 -20.20
N PRO A 233 -10.76 4.34 -20.45
CA PRO A 233 -9.98 3.38 -19.67
C PRO A 233 -8.51 3.76 -19.73
N ALA A 234 -7.88 3.87 -18.57
CA ALA A 234 -6.45 4.12 -18.50
C ALA A 234 -5.68 2.85 -18.93
N SER A 235 -4.58 3.05 -19.65
CA SER A 235 -3.60 2.00 -19.96
C SER A 235 -2.26 2.32 -19.30
N GLU A 236 -1.27 1.44 -19.45
CA GLU A 236 0.08 1.67 -18.90
C GLU A 236 0.71 3.00 -19.39
N ASN A 237 0.38 3.44 -20.61
CA ASN A 237 1.10 4.53 -21.28
C ASN A 237 0.22 5.70 -21.70
N THR A 238 -1.09 5.61 -21.55
CA THR A 238 -2.01 6.63 -22.04
C THR A 238 -3.26 6.72 -21.16
N GLY A 239 -3.88 7.89 -21.17
CA GLY A 239 -5.12 8.21 -20.47
C GLY A 239 -4.86 8.98 -19.17
N ASP A 240 -5.85 9.79 -18.82
CA ASP A 240 -5.89 10.48 -17.55
C ASP A 240 -6.31 9.49 -16.45
N VAL A 241 -5.54 9.39 -15.38
CA VAL A 241 -5.78 8.47 -14.30
C VAL A 241 -5.57 9.13 -12.94
N LEU A 242 -6.49 8.85 -12.02
CA LEU A 242 -6.29 9.03 -10.58
C LEU A 242 -5.91 7.66 -10.00
N MET A 243 -4.78 7.58 -9.30
CA MET A 243 -4.44 6.46 -8.42
C MET A 243 -4.52 6.91 -6.97
N GLY A 244 -5.25 6.16 -6.13
CA GLY A 244 -5.45 6.49 -4.73
C GLY A 244 -5.29 5.29 -3.80
N THR A 245 -4.71 5.53 -2.62
CA THR A 245 -4.54 4.54 -1.55
C THR A 245 -4.67 5.21 -0.19
N ILE A 246 -5.00 4.43 0.85
CA ILE A 246 -5.11 4.92 2.22
C ILE A 246 -4.09 4.24 3.12
N GLY A 247 -3.38 5.01 3.95
CA GLY A 247 -2.46 4.52 4.98
C GLY A 247 -3.23 4.15 6.24
N TRP A 248 -3.86 2.96 6.25
CA TRP A 248 -4.63 2.47 7.40
C TRP A 248 -4.65 0.94 7.46
N THR A 249 -4.06 0.38 8.50
CA THR A 249 -3.95 -1.08 8.72
C THR A 249 -5.22 -1.65 9.38
N GLY A 250 -6.38 -1.06 9.13
CA GLY A 250 -7.68 -1.44 9.69
C GLY A 250 -8.81 -1.32 8.68
N ASN A 251 -10.03 -1.30 9.17
CA ASN A 251 -11.22 -1.17 8.32
C ASN A 251 -11.25 0.20 7.64
N TYR A 252 -11.20 0.22 6.33
CA TYR A 252 -11.24 1.43 5.50
C TYR A 252 -12.47 1.41 4.59
N ARG A 253 -12.79 2.59 4.03
CA ARG A 253 -13.81 2.74 3.00
C ARG A 253 -13.39 3.78 1.96
N PHE A 254 -13.55 3.41 0.68
CA PHE A 254 -13.64 4.34 -0.43
C PHE A 254 -15.09 4.37 -0.92
N THR A 255 -15.63 5.56 -1.10
CA THR A 255 -16.95 5.77 -1.70
C THR A 255 -16.79 6.56 -2.97
N PHE A 256 -17.27 6.00 -4.08
CA PHE A 256 -17.33 6.60 -5.40
C PHE A 256 -18.79 6.90 -5.68
N GLU A 257 -19.18 8.17 -5.64
CA GLU A 257 -20.55 8.59 -5.86
C GLU A 257 -20.65 9.46 -7.11
N VAL A 258 -21.36 8.96 -8.13
CA VAL A 258 -21.69 9.71 -9.33
C VAL A 258 -23.07 10.34 -9.16
N ASP A 259 -23.13 11.68 -9.24
CA ASP A 259 -24.36 12.43 -9.07
C ASP A 259 -25.22 12.48 -10.35
N ASN A 260 -26.39 13.10 -10.25
CA ASN A 260 -27.33 13.25 -11.36
C ASN A 260 -26.82 14.16 -12.51
N ALA A 261 -25.79 14.95 -12.27
CA ALA A 261 -25.11 15.75 -13.30
C ALA A 261 -23.92 15.00 -13.93
N GLY A 262 -23.59 13.83 -13.43
CA GLY A 262 -22.46 13.02 -13.90
C GLY A 262 -21.12 13.34 -13.25
N ASN A 263 -21.10 14.13 -12.17
CA ASN A 263 -19.87 14.41 -11.43
C ASN A 263 -19.55 13.27 -10.46
N LEU A 264 -18.27 12.98 -10.30
CA LEU A 264 -17.79 11.96 -9.39
C LEU A 264 -17.25 12.59 -8.09
N ARG A 265 -17.71 12.05 -6.95
CA ARG A 265 -17.10 12.25 -5.64
C ARG A 265 -16.30 11.02 -5.26
N VAL A 266 -15.06 11.24 -4.83
CA VAL A 266 -14.18 10.20 -4.27
C VAL A 266 -13.95 10.53 -2.81
N ILE A 267 -14.49 9.71 -1.92
CA ILE A 267 -14.38 9.89 -0.47
C ILE A 267 -13.52 8.75 0.08
N SER A 268 -12.51 9.08 0.87
CA SER A 268 -11.60 8.11 1.47
C SER A 268 -11.56 8.27 2.99
N GLY A 269 -11.44 7.17 3.73
CA GLY A 269 -11.33 7.24 5.18
C GLY A 269 -11.45 5.90 5.89
N ILE A 270 -11.53 5.93 7.21
CA ILE A 270 -11.88 4.77 8.03
C ILE A 270 -13.32 4.36 7.70
N ASN A 271 -13.59 3.06 7.67
CA ASN A 271 -14.95 2.57 7.52
C ASN A 271 -15.77 2.93 8.77
N PRO A 272 -16.87 3.71 8.64
CA PRO A 272 -17.71 4.09 9.78
C PRO A 272 -18.58 2.94 10.31
N TYR A 273 -18.59 1.77 9.65
CA TYR A 273 -19.32 0.61 10.13
C TYR A 273 -18.86 0.20 11.53
N ALA A 274 -19.79 0.12 12.48
CA ALA A 274 -19.57 -0.20 13.88
C ALA A 274 -18.45 0.63 14.55
N SER A 275 -18.25 1.88 14.08
CA SER A 275 -17.16 2.75 14.47
C SER A 275 -17.61 4.17 14.78
N ALA A 276 -18.83 4.33 15.32
CA ALA A 276 -19.30 5.60 15.90
C ALA A 276 -18.39 5.96 17.08
N TYR A 277 -17.54 6.96 16.90
CA TYR A 277 -16.47 7.28 17.84
C TYR A 277 -16.89 8.35 18.84
N GLU A 278 -16.75 8.07 20.14
CA GLU A 278 -16.94 9.06 21.20
C GLU A 278 -15.69 9.93 21.32
N LEU A 279 -15.78 11.17 20.86
CA LEU A 279 -14.70 12.15 20.95
C LEU A 279 -14.88 13.00 22.21
N LYS A 280 -13.85 13.06 23.07
CA LYS A 280 -13.89 13.88 24.27
C LYS A 280 -13.59 15.35 23.96
N PRO A 281 -14.06 16.27 24.82
CA PRO A 281 -13.75 17.69 24.67
C PRO A 281 -12.24 17.95 24.58
N ASN A 282 -11.86 18.80 23.63
CA ASN A 282 -10.48 19.22 23.36
C ASN A 282 -9.50 18.12 22.85
N GLU A 283 -9.94 16.87 22.68
CA GLU A 283 -9.15 15.84 22.04
C GLU A 283 -9.23 15.96 20.50
N TRP A 284 -8.12 15.71 19.80
CA TRP A 284 -8.09 15.62 18.35
C TRP A 284 -8.34 14.18 17.89
N PHE A 285 -9.28 14.04 16.98
CA PHE A 285 -9.46 12.82 16.20
C PHE A 285 -8.73 13.01 14.88
N VAL A 286 -7.71 12.19 14.63
CA VAL A 286 -6.90 12.24 13.41
C VAL A 286 -7.31 11.09 12.51
N THR A 287 -7.64 11.42 11.26
CA THR A 287 -7.96 10.43 10.22
C THR A 287 -6.69 9.91 9.55
N PRO A 288 -6.74 8.74 8.89
CA PRO A 288 -5.61 8.23 8.11
C PRO A 288 -5.21 9.13 6.93
N GLU A 289 -3.96 9.01 6.50
CA GLU A 289 -3.48 9.66 5.28
C GLU A 289 -4.10 9.02 4.03
N PHE A 290 -4.81 9.79 3.23
CA PHE A 290 -5.14 9.44 1.85
C PHE A 290 -4.03 9.91 0.94
N ILE A 291 -3.49 9.01 0.12
CA ILE A 291 -2.33 9.24 -0.74
C ILE A 291 -2.79 9.08 -2.18
N PHE A 292 -2.54 10.08 -3.02
CA PHE A 292 -2.97 10.04 -4.41
C PHE A 292 -2.01 10.74 -5.37
N THR A 293 -2.08 10.34 -6.63
CA THR A 293 -1.43 10.97 -7.76
C THR A 293 -2.35 11.02 -8.97
N LEU A 294 -2.18 12.03 -9.81
CA LEU A 294 -2.81 12.12 -11.12
C LEU A 294 -1.74 12.04 -12.21
N SER A 295 -2.08 11.36 -13.29
CA SER A 295 -1.21 11.27 -14.46
C SER A 295 -2.04 11.35 -15.74
N ASN A 296 -1.55 12.07 -16.74
CA ASN A 296 -2.08 12.07 -18.11
C ASN A 296 -1.30 11.12 -19.03
N GLN A 297 -0.38 10.32 -18.47
CA GLN A 297 0.46 9.38 -19.18
C GLN A 297 0.20 7.92 -18.75
N GLY A 298 -1.02 7.64 -18.28
CA GLY A 298 -1.47 6.33 -17.90
C GLY A 298 -1.00 5.85 -16.52
N THR A 299 -1.34 4.59 -16.20
CA THR A 299 -1.10 3.96 -14.90
C THR A 299 0.39 3.69 -14.65
N GLY A 300 1.17 3.42 -15.70
CA GLY A 300 2.60 3.18 -15.55
C GLY A 300 3.38 4.37 -14.99
N LYS A 301 3.06 5.61 -15.47
CA LYS A 301 3.66 6.83 -14.92
C LYS A 301 3.19 7.05 -13.48
N ALA A 302 1.89 6.94 -13.21
CA ALA A 302 1.34 7.10 -11.87
C ALA A 302 1.92 6.09 -10.87
N SER A 303 2.13 4.83 -11.28
CA SER A 303 2.82 3.82 -10.47
C SER A 303 4.26 4.25 -10.14
N ARG A 304 5.03 4.70 -11.14
CA ARG A 304 6.41 5.16 -10.90
C ARG A 304 6.48 6.34 -9.95
N ASP A 305 5.53 7.27 -10.02
CA ASP A 305 5.41 8.39 -9.07
C ASP A 305 5.23 7.90 -7.64
N ILE A 306 4.27 6.99 -7.42
CA ILE A 306 4.04 6.37 -6.10
C ILE A 306 5.26 5.55 -5.65
N HIS A 307 5.91 4.81 -6.55
CA HIS A 307 7.09 4.02 -6.21
C HIS A 307 8.27 4.88 -5.76
N ASP A 308 8.53 5.99 -6.44
CA ASP A 308 9.59 6.91 -6.08
C ASP A 308 9.29 7.60 -4.75
N TRP A 309 8.06 8.08 -4.58
CA TRP A 309 7.60 8.63 -3.30
C TRP A 309 7.75 7.61 -2.18
N ALA A 310 7.31 6.37 -2.38
CA ALA A 310 7.35 5.32 -1.37
C ALA A 310 8.79 5.00 -0.94
N ARG A 311 9.72 4.86 -1.90
CA ARG A 311 11.15 4.63 -1.59
C ARG A 311 11.81 5.81 -0.89
N ASN A 312 11.41 7.04 -1.24
CA ASN A 312 12.06 8.25 -0.72
C ASN A 312 11.53 8.67 0.65
N TYR A 313 10.23 8.42 0.95
CA TYR A 313 9.55 9.07 2.08
C TYR A 313 8.72 8.14 2.96
N GLN A 314 8.31 6.96 2.50
CA GLN A 314 7.28 6.21 3.19
C GLN A 314 7.74 4.84 3.72
N ILE A 315 8.52 4.09 2.94
CA ILE A 315 8.97 2.76 3.34
C ILE A 315 10.14 2.89 4.31
N LYS A 316 10.08 2.19 5.46
CA LYS A 316 11.20 2.10 6.39
C LYS A 316 12.46 1.65 5.66
N ASP A 317 13.52 2.42 5.80
CA ASP A 317 14.77 2.16 5.09
C ASP A 317 14.59 1.92 3.58
N GLY A 318 13.76 2.78 2.96
CA GLY A 318 13.41 2.67 1.53
C GLY A 318 14.60 2.79 0.58
N LYS A 319 15.74 3.36 1.02
CA LYS A 319 17.00 3.44 0.28
C LYS A 319 18.01 2.36 0.67
N GLY A 320 17.75 1.61 1.74
CA GLY A 320 18.62 0.55 2.23
C GLY A 320 18.63 -0.69 1.35
N ASP A 321 19.56 -1.57 1.64
CA ASP A 321 19.70 -2.84 0.93
C ASP A 321 18.62 -3.85 1.33
N ARG A 322 18.38 -4.85 0.47
CA ARG A 322 17.53 -6.00 0.74
C ARG A 322 18.34 -7.29 0.57
N LEU A 323 18.30 -8.12 1.62
CA LEU A 323 19.06 -9.37 1.66
C LEU A 323 18.29 -10.50 0.98
N THR A 324 18.99 -11.34 0.23
CA THR A 324 18.46 -12.62 -0.21
C THR A 324 18.40 -13.59 0.96
N LEU A 325 17.43 -14.51 0.98
CA LEU A 325 17.23 -15.41 2.11
C LEU A 325 16.86 -16.84 1.69
N LEU A 326 17.08 -17.79 2.61
CA LEU A 326 16.44 -19.10 2.62
C LEU A 326 15.53 -19.18 3.87
N ASN A 327 14.24 -19.42 3.65
CA ASN A 327 13.25 -19.72 4.68
C ASN A 327 13.10 -21.25 4.79
N ASN A 328 12.75 -21.77 5.97
CA ASN A 328 12.58 -23.22 6.17
C ASN A 328 11.13 -23.70 6.08
N TRP A 329 10.14 -22.82 5.94
CA TRP A 329 8.72 -23.20 6.10
C TRP A 329 8.29 -24.30 5.14
N GLU A 330 8.46 -24.09 3.84
CA GLU A 330 8.04 -25.08 2.82
C GLU A 330 8.87 -26.37 2.85
N SER A 331 10.11 -26.30 3.36
CA SER A 331 10.97 -27.49 3.46
C SER A 331 10.76 -28.33 4.70
N THR A 332 10.23 -27.76 5.78
CA THR A 332 10.11 -28.44 7.07
C THR A 332 8.77 -28.34 7.74
N GLY A 333 8.00 -27.27 7.50
CA GLY A 333 6.85 -26.89 8.32
C GLY A 333 7.25 -26.88 9.80
N PHE A 334 6.43 -27.46 10.65
CA PHE A 334 6.72 -27.60 12.09
C PHE A 334 7.71 -28.73 12.43
N ASN A 335 8.11 -29.55 11.44
CA ASN A 335 8.95 -30.74 11.68
C ASN A 335 10.44 -30.45 11.49
N PHE A 336 11.02 -29.75 12.44
CA PHE A 336 12.44 -29.45 12.49
C PHE A 336 13.02 -29.61 13.90
N ASN A 337 14.34 -29.73 13.97
CA ASN A 337 15.14 -29.64 15.17
C ASN A 337 16.44 -28.86 14.86
N GLU A 338 17.20 -28.59 15.90
CA GLU A 338 18.45 -27.82 15.80
C GLU A 338 19.40 -28.33 14.72
N LYS A 339 19.68 -29.64 14.71
CA LYS A 339 20.55 -30.26 13.69
C LYS A 339 20.06 -30.05 12.26
N LYS A 340 18.76 -30.18 12.02
CA LYS A 340 18.19 -29.97 10.68
C LYS A 340 18.30 -28.50 10.25
N LEU A 341 18.14 -27.55 11.17
CA LEU A 341 18.33 -26.12 10.88
C LEU A 341 19.80 -25.79 10.57
N GLU A 342 20.74 -26.40 11.30
CA GLU A 342 22.18 -26.26 11.00
C GLU A 342 22.53 -26.78 9.58
N GLU A 343 21.93 -27.90 9.17
CA GLU A 343 22.08 -28.43 7.83
C GLU A 343 21.54 -27.46 6.78
N LEU A 344 20.33 -26.89 6.99
CA LEU A 344 19.73 -25.90 6.09
C LEU A 344 20.55 -24.61 6.00
N MET A 345 21.19 -24.17 7.10
CA MET A 345 22.09 -23.03 7.04
C MET A 345 23.33 -23.28 6.19
N LYS A 346 23.90 -24.52 6.22
CA LYS A 346 24.99 -24.90 5.32
C LYS A 346 24.53 -24.91 3.86
N GLU A 347 23.32 -25.38 3.60
CA GLU A 347 22.70 -25.36 2.28
C GLU A 347 22.46 -23.91 1.80
N ALA A 348 21.95 -23.02 2.69
CA ALA A 348 21.77 -21.59 2.39
C ALA A 348 23.08 -20.92 2.00
N LYS A 349 24.18 -21.23 2.72
CA LYS A 349 25.52 -20.75 2.38
C LYS A 349 25.98 -21.27 1.01
N HIS A 350 25.75 -22.54 0.73
CA HIS A 350 26.11 -23.16 -0.55
C HIS A 350 25.34 -22.54 -1.72
N LEU A 351 24.05 -22.24 -1.54
CA LEU A 351 23.22 -21.54 -2.52
C LEU A 351 23.69 -20.09 -2.76
N GLY A 352 24.36 -19.49 -1.77
CA GLY A 352 24.92 -18.14 -1.87
C GLY A 352 23.96 -17.03 -1.43
N VAL A 353 22.88 -17.33 -0.69
CA VAL A 353 22.01 -16.29 -0.08
C VAL A 353 22.67 -15.62 1.12
N ASP A 354 22.13 -14.49 1.56
CA ASP A 354 22.72 -13.66 2.61
C ASP A 354 22.23 -14.02 4.01
N MET A 355 21.04 -14.64 4.13
CA MET A 355 20.35 -14.84 5.39
C MET A 355 19.61 -16.18 5.43
N PHE A 356 19.54 -16.77 6.62
CA PHE A 356 18.59 -17.84 6.94
C PHE A 356 17.46 -17.28 7.79
N LEU A 357 16.22 -17.61 7.46
CA LEU A 357 15.01 -17.18 8.18
C LEU A 357 14.32 -18.40 8.80
N LEU A 358 14.29 -18.47 10.14
CA LEU A 358 13.55 -19.46 10.90
C LEU A 358 12.08 -19.06 10.98
N ASP A 359 11.20 -19.86 10.40
CA ASP A 359 9.76 -19.65 10.39
C ASP A 359 9.05 -20.26 11.61
N ASP A 360 7.71 -20.38 11.59
CA ASP A 360 6.84 -20.81 12.69
C ASP A 360 7.26 -22.18 13.29
N GLY A 361 7.10 -22.33 14.62
CA GLY A 361 7.26 -23.62 15.30
C GLY A 361 8.45 -23.72 16.25
N TRP A 362 9.18 -22.63 16.54
CA TRP A 362 10.37 -22.61 17.37
C TRP A 362 10.10 -22.37 18.88
N PHE A 363 8.88 -22.11 19.27
CA PHE A 363 8.50 -21.61 20.60
C PHE A 363 7.49 -22.52 21.33
N ALA A 364 7.20 -22.17 22.60
CA ALA A 364 6.31 -22.79 23.56
C ALA A 364 6.78 -24.15 24.12
N ASN A 365 6.71 -24.29 25.44
CA ASN A 365 7.13 -25.48 26.16
C ASN A 365 5.95 -26.29 26.74
N LYS A 366 5.04 -25.64 27.48
CA LYS A 366 3.86 -26.34 28.05
C LYS A 366 2.90 -26.84 26.97
N TYR A 367 2.68 -26.02 25.93
CA TYR A 367 1.87 -26.33 24.77
C TYR A 367 2.70 -26.20 23.49
N PRO A 368 3.61 -27.16 23.20
CA PRO A 368 4.59 -27.00 22.13
C PRO A 368 3.96 -26.68 20.76
N ARG A 369 4.55 -25.73 20.06
CA ARG A 369 4.12 -25.33 18.71
C ARG A 369 4.51 -26.38 17.66
N GLN A 370 3.75 -27.48 17.63
CA GLN A 370 3.90 -28.59 16.66
C GLN A 370 2.90 -28.52 15.52
N ASN A 371 1.95 -27.62 15.60
CA ASN A 371 0.92 -27.30 14.61
C ASN A 371 0.27 -25.94 15.00
N ASP A 372 -0.70 -25.49 14.23
CA ASP A 372 -1.38 -24.19 14.42
C ASP A 372 -2.43 -24.17 15.57
N LYS A 373 -2.60 -25.25 16.34
CA LYS A 373 -3.64 -25.39 17.37
C LYS A 373 -3.20 -25.03 18.77
N ALA A 374 -1.90 -24.81 19.00
CA ALA A 374 -1.34 -24.58 20.32
C ALA A 374 -0.09 -23.71 20.27
N GLY A 375 0.27 -23.13 21.41
CA GLY A 375 1.54 -22.47 21.68
C GLY A 375 1.60 -20.99 21.30
N LEU A 376 0.72 -20.51 20.42
CA LEU A 376 0.76 -19.11 20.02
C LEU A 376 0.40 -18.19 21.20
N GLY A 377 1.30 -17.29 21.54
CA GLY A 377 1.27 -16.47 22.75
C GLY A 377 2.41 -16.76 23.73
N ASP A 378 3.07 -17.92 23.62
CA ASP A 378 4.14 -18.35 24.53
C ASP A 378 5.48 -18.31 23.79
N TRP A 379 6.15 -17.14 23.81
CA TRP A 379 7.32 -16.86 22.96
C TRP A 379 8.66 -17.32 23.56
N GLU A 380 8.63 -18.32 24.43
CA GLU A 380 9.83 -18.97 24.91
C GLU A 380 10.28 -20.06 23.94
N VAL A 381 11.59 -20.17 23.70
CA VAL A 381 12.15 -21.19 22.82
C VAL A 381 11.76 -22.60 23.28
N THR A 382 11.34 -23.46 22.35
CA THR A 382 11.00 -24.85 22.68
C THR A 382 12.25 -25.71 22.81
N HIS A 383 12.56 -26.15 24.04
CA HIS A 383 13.78 -26.89 24.35
C HIS A 383 13.84 -28.29 23.72
N ASP A 384 12.71 -28.90 23.45
CA ASP A 384 12.65 -30.21 22.79
C ASP A 384 13.22 -30.19 21.36
N LYS A 385 13.01 -29.10 20.63
CA LYS A 385 13.51 -28.92 19.26
C LYS A 385 14.87 -28.23 19.23
N LEU A 386 15.06 -27.25 20.12
CA LEU A 386 16.19 -26.32 20.13
C LEU A 386 16.86 -26.29 21.52
N PRO A 387 17.55 -27.37 21.91
CA PRO A 387 18.12 -27.52 23.26
C PRO A 387 19.15 -26.42 23.60
N ASN A 388 19.86 -25.88 22.63
CA ASN A 388 20.84 -24.80 22.83
C ASN A 388 20.27 -23.39 22.55
N GLY A 389 18.98 -23.29 22.19
CA GLY A 389 18.25 -22.03 22.02
C GLY A 389 18.57 -21.26 20.74
N ILE A 390 17.94 -20.11 20.61
CA ILE A 390 18.14 -19.19 19.46
C ILE A 390 19.56 -18.61 19.40
N PRO A 391 20.22 -18.25 20.52
CA PRO A 391 21.60 -17.75 20.47
C PRO A 391 22.58 -18.70 19.78
N HIS A 392 22.42 -20.01 19.95
CA HIS A 392 23.21 -21.01 19.26
C HIS A 392 23.01 -20.96 17.72
N LEU A 393 21.74 -20.90 17.28
CA LEU A 393 21.43 -20.83 15.83
C LEU A 393 21.96 -19.53 15.21
N VAL A 394 21.84 -18.41 15.92
CA VAL A 394 22.43 -17.12 15.49
C VAL A 394 23.94 -17.23 15.32
N GLN A 395 24.64 -17.91 16.25
CA GLN A 395 26.08 -18.13 16.15
C GLN A 395 26.45 -19.06 14.99
N VAL A 396 25.71 -20.16 14.78
CA VAL A 396 25.91 -21.07 13.65
C VAL A 396 25.75 -20.35 12.31
N ALA A 397 24.72 -19.50 12.17
CA ALA A 397 24.55 -18.69 10.98
C ALA A 397 25.72 -17.73 10.78
N LYS A 398 26.14 -17.04 11.83
CA LYS A 398 27.28 -16.11 11.81
C LYS A 398 28.59 -16.81 11.38
N ASP A 399 28.86 -18.00 11.91
CA ASP A 399 30.05 -18.80 11.57
C ASP A 399 30.02 -19.26 10.10
N ALA A 400 28.80 -19.48 9.55
CA ALA A 400 28.61 -19.75 8.14
C ALA A 400 28.68 -18.49 7.26
N GLY A 401 28.79 -17.29 7.87
CA GLY A 401 28.78 -16.00 7.16
C GLY A 401 27.38 -15.60 6.66
N LEU A 402 26.33 -16.07 7.33
CA LEU A 402 24.94 -15.72 7.10
C LEU A 402 24.44 -14.76 8.19
N LYS A 403 23.42 -13.97 7.83
CA LYS A 403 22.54 -13.32 8.82
C LYS A 403 21.47 -14.32 9.27
N PHE A 404 20.88 -14.07 10.46
CA PHE A 404 19.78 -14.90 10.98
C PHE A 404 18.56 -14.04 11.22
N GLY A 405 17.41 -14.51 10.74
CA GLY A 405 16.10 -13.91 10.97
C GLY A 405 15.14 -14.89 11.65
N ILE A 406 14.05 -14.35 12.24
CA ILE A 406 13.06 -15.15 12.95
C ILE A 406 11.64 -14.66 12.66
N TRP A 407 10.70 -15.60 12.61
CA TRP A 407 9.27 -15.36 12.46
C TRP A 407 8.60 -15.14 13.83
N ILE A 408 7.66 -14.21 13.88
CA ILE A 408 6.78 -13.96 15.02
C ILE A 408 5.35 -13.64 14.56
N GLU A 409 4.36 -13.95 15.41
CA GLU A 409 2.94 -13.57 15.25
C GLU A 409 2.40 -13.08 16.60
N PRO A 410 2.92 -11.96 17.14
CA PRO A 410 2.72 -11.60 18.55
C PRO A 410 1.36 -10.96 18.86
N GLU A 411 0.55 -10.68 17.85
CA GLU A 411 -0.79 -10.10 17.97
C GLU A 411 -1.87 -11.17 18.13
N MET A 412 -1.50 -12.45 18.09
CA MET A 412 -2.43 -13.59 18.12
C MET A 412 -2.16 -14.50 19.30
N VAL A 413 -3.20 -15.26 19.70
CA VAL A 413 -3.11 -16.21 20.81
C VAL A 413 -3.93 -17.47 20.50
N ASN A 414 -3.38 -18.65 20.83
CA ASN A 414 -4.17 -19.87 20.85
C ASN A 414 -4.86 -20.05 22.21
N PRO A 415 -6.05 -20.66 22.27
CA PRO A 415 -6.66 -21.09 23.54
C PRO A 415 -5.76 -22.05 24.34
N LYS A 416 -4.97 -22.87 23.64
CA LYS A 416 -3.94 -23.72 24.26
C LYS A 416 -2.60 -22.97 24.29
N SER A 417 -2.48 -22.03 25.24
CA SER A 417 -1.27 -21.30 25.58
C SER A 417 -1.27 -20.90 27.03
N GLU A 418 -0.12 -20.72 27.63
CA GLU A 418 0.00 -20.21 28.99
C GLU A 418 -0.47 -18.75 29.09
N LEU A 419 -0.26 -17.96 28.01
CA LEU A 419 -0.76 -16.60 27.93
C LEU A 419 -2.28 -16.55 28.09
N PHE A 420 -3.01 -17.37 27.35
CA PHE A 420 -4.47 -17.40 27.41
C PHE A 420 -5.00 -17.93 28.75
N GLU A 421 -4.31 -18.89 29.37
CA GLU A 421 -4.64 -19.35 30.73
C GLU A 421 -4.51 -18.22 31.76
N LYS A 422 -3.48 -17.40 31.65
CA LYS A 422 -3.19 -16.29 32.57
C LYS A 422 -4.06 -15.06 32.31
N HIS A 423 -4.33 -14.79 31.05
CA HIS A 423 -4.96 -13.56 30.59
C HIS A 423 -6.03 -13.81 29.48
N PRO A 424 -7.11 -14.56 29.77
CA PRO A 424 -8.17 -14.77 28.79
C PRO A 424 -8.87 -13.46 28.40
N ASP A 425 -8.84 -12.46 29.29
CA ASP A 425 -9.38 -11.11 29.10
C ASP A 425 -8.55 -10.23 28.15
N TRP A 426 -7.38 -10.70 27.68
CA TRP A 426 -6.56 -9.99 26.69
C TRP A 426 -6.93 -10.31 25.25
N ALA A 427 -7.74 -11.34 25.03
CA ALA A 427 -8.22 -11.66 23.69
C ALA A 427 -9.55 -10.96 23.38
N ILE A 428 -9.72 -10.57 22.13
CA ILE A 428 -11.00 -10.10 21.60
C ILE A 428 -11.92 -11.31 21.47
N HIS A 429 -12.98 -11.37 22.29
CA HIS A 429 -13.94 -12.49 22.31
C HIS A 429 -15.30 -12.10 22.88
N LEU A 430 -16.36 -12.78 22.45
CA LEU A 430 -17.72 -12.50 22.88
C LEU A 430 -17.98 -13.04 24.31
N PRO A 431 -18.57 -12.22 25.24
CA PRO A 431 -18.71 -12.62 26.64
C PRO A 431 -19.78 -13.69 26.89
N ASN A 432 -20.84 -13.73 26.08
CA ASN A 432 -22.03 -14.55 26.34
C ASN A 432 -22.43 -15.43 25.13
N ARG A 433 -21.51 -15.76 24.27
CA ARG A 433 -21.73 -16.53 23.04
C ARG A 433 -20.60 -17.48 22.80
N GLU A 434 -20.82 -18.43 21.89
CA GLU A 434 -19.77 -19.28 21.36
C GLU A 434 -18.67 -18.43 20.71
N THR A 435 -17.43 -18.80 20.98
CA THR A 435 -16.26 -18.12 20.40
C THR A 435 -15.98 -18.69 19.02
N TYR A 436 -15.83 -17.83 18.02
CA TYR A 436 -15.45 -18.21 16.67
C TYR A 436 -13.95 -18.05 16.48
N TYR A 437 -13.32 -19.07 15.98
CA TYR A 437 -11.88 -19.08 15.74
C TYR A 437 -11.60 -19.03 14.25
N TYR A 438 -10.61 -18.22 13.87
CA TYR A 438 -10.01 -18.30 12.56
C TYR A 438 -8.61 -18.90 12.71
N ARG A 439 -8.31 -19.98 12.00
CA ARG A 439 -7.04 -20.70 12.11
C ARG A 439 -6.68 -21.11 13.56
N ASN A 440 -7.65 -21.54 14.33
CA ASN A 440 -7.51 -21.97 15.74
C ASN A 440 -6.98 -20.89 16.71
N GLN A 441 -7.05 -19.61 16.36
CA GLN A 441 -6.49 -18.53 17.16
C GLN A 441 -7.49 -17.39 17.34
N LEU A 442 -7.17 -16.49 18.29
CA LEU A 442 -7.86 -15.24 18.58
C LEU A 442 -6.90 -14.08 18.43
N VAL A 443 -7.46 -12.90 18.18
CA VAL A 443 -6.73 -11.65 18.14
C VAL A 443 -6.60 -11.09 19.54
N LEU A 444 -5.38 -10.71 19.94
CA LEU A 444 -5.12 -9.97 21.17
C LEU A 444 -5.65 -8.55 21.07
N ASP A 445 -6.24 -8.05 22.15
CA ASP A 445 -6.88 -6.74 22.21
C ASP A 445 -5.87 -5.60 22.37
N LEU A 446 -5.33 -5.10 21.26
CA LEU A 446 -4.38 -3.97 21.31
C LEU A 446 -5.02 -2.62 21.63
N SER A 447 -6.34 -2.52 21.81
CA SER A 447 -6.93 -1.35 22.47
C SER A 447 -6.50 -1.24 23.95
N ASN A 448 -6.05 -2.36 24.56
CA ASN A 448 -5.57 -2.46 25.92
C ASN A 448 -4.07 -2.17 26.01
N PRO A 449 -3.62 -1.10 26.74
CA PRO A 449 -2.20 -0.78 26.87
C PRO A 449 -1.34 -1.92 27.45
N LYS A 450 -1.90 -2.78 28.32
CA LYS A 450 -1.16 -3.94 28.86
C LYS A 450 -0.83 -4.97 27.77
N VAL A 451 -1.75 -5.14 26.82
CA VAL A 451 -1.53 -6.02 25.66
C VAL A 451 -0.48 -5.42 24.74
N GLN A 452 -0.51 -4.10 24.52
CA GLN A 452 0.53 -3.39 23.78
C GLN A 452 1.92 -3.59 24.41
N ASP A 453 2.02 -3.49 25.75
CA ASP A 453 3.27 -3.73 26.49
C ASP A 453 3.75 -5.17 26.32
N TYR A 454 2.84 -6.13 26.37
CA TYR A 454 3.16 -7.53 26.14
C TYR A 454 3.68 -7.76 24.72
N VAL A 455 2.97 -7.30 23.68
CA VAL A 455 3.37 -7.49 22.29
C VAL A 455 4.73 -6.82 22.00
N PHE A 456 4.96 -5.63 22.53
CA PHE A 456 6.27 -5.00 22.48
C PHE A 456 7.35 -5.83 23.15
N SER A 457 7.07 -6.40 24.34
CA SER A 457 8.02 -7.20 25.09
C SER A 457 8.45 -8.48 24.37
N VAL A 458 7.61 -9.04 23.50
CA VAL A 458 7.98 -10.21 22.68
C VAL A 458 9.20 -9.89 21.80
N VAL A 459 9.14 -8.80 21.06
CA VAL A 459 10.26 -8.36 20.20
C VAL A 459 11.46 -7.97 21.08
N ASP A 460 11.20 -7.22 22.14
CA ASP A 460 12.25 -6.70 23.02
C ASP A 460 13.05 -7.80 23.69
N ASN A 461 12.41 -8.82 24.25
CA ASN A 461 13.06 -9.95 24.88
C ASN A 461 13.89 -10.77 23.89
N ILE A 462 13.33 -11.07 22.69
CA ILE A 462 14.06 -11.78 21.65
C ILE A 462 15.35 -11.01 21.26
N MET A 463 15.26 -9.70 21.11
CA MET A 463 16.42 -8.86 20.75
C MET A 463 17.46 -8.75 21.88
N ILE A 464 17.01 -8.67 23.15
CA ILE A 464 17.91 -8.63 24.31
C ILE A 464 18.69 -9.95 24.42
N GLU A 465 18.01 -11.08 24.25
CA GLU A 465 18.62 -12.41 24.31
C GLU A 465 19.50 -12.72 23.08
N ASN A 466 19.21 -12.07 21.94
CA ASN A 466 19.86 -12.33 20.65
C ASN A 466 20.29 -11.02 19.95
N PRO A 467 21.29 -10.31 20.45
CA PRO A 467 21.66 -8.98 19.92
C PRO A 467 22.20 -9.00 18.48
N ASP A 468 22.65 -10.14 17.97
CA ASP A 468 23.09 -10.35 16.58
C ASP A 468 21.94 -10.80 15.63
N LEU A 469 20.70 -10.90 16.13
CA LEU A 469 19.53 -11.17 15.29
C LEU A 469 19.32 -10.02 14.30
N ALA A 470 19.15 -10.36 13.02
CA ALA A 470 19.23 -9.38 11.94
C ALA A 470 17.91 -9.09 11.24
N PHE A 471 16.83 -9.83 11.54
CA PHE A 471 15.59 -9.73 10.76
C PHE A 471 14.41 -10.38 11.47
N PHE A 472 13.22 -9.76 11.34
CA PHE A 472 11.95 -10.39 11.73
C PHE A 472 11.02 -10.55 10.52
N LYS A 473 10.28 -11.66 10.48
CA LYS A 473 9.04 -11.80 9.73
C LYS A 473 7.89 -11.71 10.73
N TRP A 474 7.13 -10.62 10.66
CA TRP A 474 6.01 -10.34 11.57
C TRP A 474 4.71 -10.68 10.89
N ASP A 475 4.04 -11.71 11.37
CA ASP A 475 2.79 -12.24 10.81
C ASP A 475 1.55 -11.81 11.61
N CYS A 476 0.37 -11.96 10.98
CA CYS A 476 -0.93 -11.66 11.56
C CYS A 476 -2.01 -12.42 10.78
N ASN A 477 -2.36 -13.63 11.23
CA ASN A 477 -3.11 -14.59 10.42
C ASN A 477 -4.61 -14.66 10.73
N SER A 478 -5.13 -13.89 11.69
CA SER A 478 -6.56 -13.91 12.01
C SER A 478 -7.20 -12.53 11.84
N PRO A 479 -8.35 -12.43 11.16
CA PRO A 479 -9.23 -11.27 11.29
C PRO A 479 -9.89 -11.26 12.67
N ILE A 480 -10.50 -10.13 13.04
CA ILE A 480 -11.32 -10.02 14.24
C ILE A 480 -12.65 -10.73 13.99
N THR A 481 -12.77 -11.98 14.45
CA THR A 481 -13.97 -12.82 14.28
C THR A 481 -15.03 -12.63 15.36
N ASN A 482 -14.65 -12.06 16.51
CA ASN A 482 -15.52 -11.81 17.65
C ASN A 482 -15.40 -10.34 18.03
N VAL A 483 -16.40 -9.53 17.71
CA VAL A 483 -16.31 -8.07 17.83
C VAL A 483 -16.72 -7.61 19.23
N TYR A 484 -15.85 -7.85 20.22
CA TYR A 484 -16.02 -7.39 21.58
C TYR A 484 -14.68 -7.33 22.32
N SER A 485 -14.35 -6.17 22.85
CA SER A 485 -13.18 -5.92 23.70
C SER A 485 -13.58 -5.96 25.18
N PRO A 486 -13.04 -6.88 25.98
CA PRO A 486 -13.25 -6.86 27.45
C PRO A 486 -12.73 -5.57 28.09
N TYR A 487 -11.72 -4.93 27.49
CA TYR A 487 -11.12 -3.70 27.99
C TYR A 487 -11.98 -2.46 27.73
N LEU A 488 -12.59 -2.33 26.55
CA LEU A 488 -13.35 -1.14 26.15
C LEU A 488 -14.71 -0.99 26.84
N LYS A 489 -15.26 -2.03 27.44
CA LYS A 489 -16.55 -2.03 28.15
C LYS A 489 -17.68 -1.45 27.29
N GLU A 490 -18.22 -0.28 27.65
CA GLU A 490 -19.33 0.38 26.94
C GLU A 490 -18.88 1.01 25.60
N LYS A 491 -17.55 1.16 25.37
CA LYS A 491 -17.00 1.83 24.18
C LYS A 491 -16.73 0.85 23.02
N GLN A 492 -17.57 -0.15 22.83
CA GLN A 492 -17.34 -1.19 21.82
C GLN A 492 -17.25 -0.64 20.39
N ASN A 493 -17.95 0.47 20.10
CA ASN A 493 -17.88 1.15 18.80
C ASN A 493 -16.49 1.75 18.48
N GLN A 494 -15.57 1.78 19.44
CA GLN A 494 -14.20 2.27 19.22
C GLN A 494 -13.21 1.15 18.91
N LEU A 495 -13.62 -0.13 19.05
CA LEU A 495 -12.73 -1.27 18.96
C LEU A 495 -11.88 -1.28 17.67
N TYR A 496 -12.50 -1.13 16.51
CA TYR A 496 -11.78 -1.18 15.23
C TYR A 496 -10.77 -0.04 15.05
N ILE A 497 -11.01 1.11 15.68
CA ILE A 497 -10.11 2.27 15.60
C ILE A 497 -9.01 2.18 16.65
N ASP A 498 -9.39 1.93 17.92
CA ASP A 498 -8.45 1.94 19.05
C ASP A 498 -7.51 0.72 18.99
N HIS A 499 -7.98 -0.43 18.45
CA HIS A 499 -7.12 -1.57 18.17
C HIS A 499 -5.99 -1.21 17.19
N VAL A 500 -6.31 -0.59 16.06
CA VAL A 500 -5.30 -0.19 15.05
C VAL A 500 -4.35 0.86 15.60
N ARG A 501 -4.85 1.83 16.38
CA ARG A 501 -3.98 2.82 17.06
C ARG A 501 -3.02 2.14 18.04
N GLY A 502 -3.50 1.10 18.73
CA GLY A 502 -2.66 0.26 19.59
C GLY A 502 -1.59 -0.52 18.82
N VAL A 503 -1.94 -1.08 17.66
CA VAL A 503 -0.97 -1.70 16.75
C VAL A 503 0.12 -0.71 16.36
N TYR A 504 -0.23 0.50 15.96
CA TYR A 504 0.75 1.53 15.59
C TYR A 504 1.62 1.97 16.76
N ASN A 505 1.08 2.04 17.97
CA ASN A 505 1.87 2.34 19.16
C ASN A 505 2.96 1.28 19.38
N VAL A 506 2.64 0.01 19.20
CA VAL A 506 3.64 -1.07 19.27
C VAL A 506 4.68 -0.96 18.16
N PHE A 507 4.24 -0.80 16.91
CA PHE A 507 5.16 -0.67 15.77
C PHE A 507 6.12 0.51 15.95
N LYS A 508 5.59 1.66 16.39
CA LYS A 508 6.38 2.86 16.68
C LYS A 508 7.44 2.59 17.75
N ARG A 509 7.06 1.99 18.88
CA ARG A 509 7.97 1.66 19.99
C ARG A 509 9.09 0.72 19.53
N VAL A 510 8.76 -0.29 18.72
CA VAL A 510 9.76 -1.20 18.13
C VAL A 510 10.71 -0.44 17.20
N ALA A 511 10.17 0.41 16.31
CA ALA A 511 10.98 1.19 15.38
C ALA A 511 11.89 2.21 16.07
N GLU A 512 11.43 2.84 17.15
CA GLU A 512 12.22 3.78 17.97
C GLU A 512 13.35 3.08 18.73
N LYS A 513 13.10 1.90 19.28
CA LYS A 513 14.11 1.15 20.04
C LYS A 513 15.11 0.42 19.13
N TYR A 514 14.63 -0.07 17.97
CA TYR A 514 15.42 -0.84 17.01
C TYR A 514 15.33 -0.22 15.59
N PRO A 515 15.86 1.01 15.40
CA PRO A 515 15.66 1.77 14.16
C PRO A 515 16.26 1.09 12.92
N HIS A 516 17.31 0.29 13.08
CA HIS A 516 18.01 -0.38 11.99
C HIS A 516 17.57 -1.83 11.75
N LEU A 517 16.58 -2.32 12.51
CA LEU A 517 16.07 -3.69 12.37
C LEU A 517 15.13 -3.78 11.17
N PRO A 518 15.48 -4.55 10.12
CA PRO A 518 14.56 -4.84 9.04
C PRO A 518 13.46 -5.79 9.49
N ILE A 519 12.23 -5.51 9.07
CA ILE A 519 11.07 -6.34 9.40
C ILE A 519 10.23 -6.54 8.14
N MET A 520 9.90 -7.79 7.82
CA MET A 520 8.95 -8.17 6.79
C MET A 520 7.53 -8.20 7.38
N LEU A 521 6.62 -7.44 6.80
CA LEU A 521 5.19 -7.50 7.12
C LEU A 521 4.56 -8.72 6.46
N CYS A 522 3.86 -9.53 7.23
CA CYS A 522 3.08 -10.67 6.74
C CYS A 522 1.67 -10.67 7.35
N SER A 523 0.74 -11.28 6.64
CA SER A 523 -0.61 -11.56 7.12
C SER A 523 -1.20 -12.75 6.33
N GLY A 524 -0.49 -13.90 6.39
CA GLY A 524 -0.73 -15.01 5.49
C GLY A 524 -0.65 -14.54 4.03
N GLY A 525 0.41 -13.83 3.67
CA GLY A 525 0.52 -13.05 2.45
C GLY A 525 0.32 -11.55 2.68
N GLY A 526 -0.17 -10.83 1.65
CA GLY A 526 -0.33 -9.38 1.63
C GLY A 526 -1.64 -8.85 2.24
N ALA A 527 -2.32 -9.63 3.10
CA ALA A 527 -3.66 -9.30 3.57
C ALA A 527 -3.76 -8.08 4.53
N ARG A 528 -2.65 -7.40 4.85
CA ARG A 528 -2.63 -6.11 5.55
C ARG A 528 -1.55 -5.16 5.02
N CYS A 529 -1.25 -5.27 3.74
CA CYS A 529 -0.28 -4.39 3.11
C CYS A 529 -0.89 -3.01 2.85
N ASP A 530 -0.36 -1.99 3.53
CA ASP A 530 -0.71 -0.58 3.35
C ASP A 530 0.50 0.31 3.67
N TYR A 531 0.42 1.58 3.29
CA TYR A 531 1.53 2.52 3.45
C TYR A 531 1.73 3.06 4.87
N GLU A 532 0.75 2.95 5.78
CA GLU A 532 1.00 3.28 7.19
C GLU A 532 1.86 2.21 7.85
N ALA A 533 1.54 0.93 7.62
CA ALA A 533 2.37 -0.17 8.11
C ALA A 533 3.81 -0.08 7.58
N LEU A 534 3.99 0.25 6.29
CA LEU A 534 5.33 0.35 5.68
C LEU A 534 6.21 1.50 6.22
N LYS A 535 5.69 2.42 7.03
CA LYS A 535 6.53 3.34 7.83
C LYS A 535 7.41 2.60 8.85
N TYR A 536 6.99 1.40 9.25
CA TYR A 536 7.64 0.59 10.29
C TYR A 536 8.26 -0.70 9.74
N PHE A 537 7.90 -1.09 8.51
CA PHE A 537 8.34 -2.33 7.85
C PHE A 537 9.14 -2.01 6.59
N THR A 538 10.20 -2.80 6.36
CA THR A 538 11.07 -2.61 5.18
C THR A 538 10.49 -3.21 3.90
N GLU A 539 9.62 -4.21 4.05
CA GLU A 539 9.08 -5.03 2.97
C GLU A 539 7.88 -5.84 3.45
N PHE A 540 7.13 -6.45 2.51
CA PHE A 540 6.02 -7.33 2.84
C PHE A 540 6.05 -8.62 2.03
N TRP A 541 5.50 -9.69 2.62
CA TRP A 541 5.23 -10.95 1.96
C TRP A 541 4.00 -10.84 1.07
N CYS A 542 4.16 -10.96 -0.26
CA CYS A 542 3.07 -10.72 -1.19
C CYS A 542 1.97 -11.77 -1.10
N SER A 543 2.34 -13.06 -1.02
CA SER A 543 1.39 -14.18 -0.98
C SER A 543 2.06 -15.44 -0.49
N ASP A 544 1.30 -16.26 0.26
CA ASP A 544 1.66 -17.64 0.57
C ASP A 544 1.60 -18.53 -0.68
N ASN A 545 0.82 -18.12 -1.70
CA ASN A 545 0.85 -18.78 -3.01
C ASN A 545 2.15 -18.40 -3.74
N THR A 546 3.01 -19.37 -3.88
CA THR A 546 4.31 -19.24 -4.56
C THR A 546 4.35 -19.99 -5.88
N ASP A 547 3.20 -20.44 -6.40
CA ASP A 547 3.08 -20.88 -7.80
C ASP A 547 3.55 -19.74 -8.71
N PRO A 548 4.59 -19.94 -9.54
CA PRO A 548 5.18 -18.84 -10.29
C PRO A 548 4.22 -18.24 -11.34
N ILE A 549 3.25 -19.01 -11.84
CA ILE A 549 2.24 -18.50 -12.77
C ILE A 549 1.29 -17.55 -12.01
N GLU A 550 0.77 -17.98 -10.86
CA GLU A 550 -0.07 -17.14 -10.00
C GLU A 550 0.69 -15.90 -9.51
N ARG A 551 1.97 -16.05 -9.19
CA ARG A 551 2.82 -14.92 -8.77
C ARG A 551 3.01 -13.86 -9.85
N LEU A 552 2.93 -14.20 -11.13
CA LEU A 552 2.95 -13.20 -12.20
C LEU A 552 1.75 -12.24 -12.09
N TYR A 553 0.55 -12.75 -11.79
CA TYR A 553 -0.65 -11.94 -11.58
C TYR A 553 -0.58 -11.15 -10.25
N ILE A 554 -0.19 -11.82 -9.16
CA ILE A 554 -0.07 -11.21 -7.82
C ILE A 554 0.98 -10.09 -7.83
N GLN A 555 2.17 -10.33 -8.37
CA GLN A 555 3.23 -9.32 -8.45
C GLN A 555 2.86 -8.18 -9.41
N TRP A 556 2.14 -8.48 -10.50
CA TRP A 556 1.60 -7.46 -11.40
C TRP A 556 0.62 -6.53 -10.66
N GLY A 557 -0.34 -7.07 -9.94
CA GLY A 557 -1.33 -6.30 -9.19
C GLY A 557 -0.69 -5.43 -8.10
N PHE A 558 0.17 -6.00 -7.25
CA PHE A 558 0.88 -5.22 -6.23
C PHE A 558 1.79 -4.15 -6.84
N SER A 559 2.42 -4.41 -7.99
CA SER A 559 3.31 -3.46 -8.65
C SER A 559 2.60 -2.21 -9.20
N GLN A 560 1.27 -2.18 -9.20
CA GLN A 560 0.55 -0.94 -9.49
C GLN A 560 0.85 0.13 -8.43
N PHE A 561 0.94 -0.27 -7.17
CA PHE A 561 1.13 0.65 -6.04
C PHE A 561 2.49 0.52 -5.34
N PHE A 562 3.11 -0.67 -5.32
CA PHE A 562 4.31 -0.93 -4.52
C PHE A 562 5.55 -1.17 -5.37
N PRO A 563 6.69 -0.53 -5.04
CA PRO A 563 7.95 -0.80 -5.72
C PRO A 563 8.45 -2.21 -5.41
N ALA A 564 9.20 -2.80 -6.34
CA ALA A 564 9.81 -4.13 -6.19
C ALA A 564 10.61 -4.30 -4.88
N LYS A 565 11.19 -3.22 -4.37
CA LYS A 565 11.94 -3.18 -3.10
C LYS A 565 11.09 -3.56 -1.88
N ALA A 566 9.80 -3.26 -1.90
CA ALA A 566 8.87 -3.58 -0.82
C ALA A 566 8.28 -4.99 -0.95
N MET A 567 8.35 -5.62 -2.10
CA MET A 567 7.68 -6.87 -2.45
C MET A 567 8.62 -8.06 -2.29
N CYS A 568 8.19 -9.10 -1.56
CA CYS A 568 8.98 -10.33 -1.39
C CYS A 568 8.45 -11.47 -2.25
N ALA A 569 9.38 -12.20 -2.87
CA ALA A 569 9.08 -13.38 -3.69
C ALA A 569 10.09 -14.49 -3.42
N HIS A 570 9.60 -15.71 -3.19
CA HIS A 570 10.43 -16.87 -2.92
C HIS A 570 10.27 -17.96 -3.99
N VAL A 571 11.35 -18.66 -4.23
CA VAL A 571 11.40 -19.88 -5.04
C VAL A 571 10.98 -21.06 -4.16
N THR A 572 9.93 -21.78 -4.55
CA THR A 572 9.42 -22.94 -3.80
C THR A 572 9.14 -24.13 -4.71
N SER A 573 8.54 -25.17 -4.13
CA SER A 573 8.11 -26.38 -4.86
C SER A 573 6.58 -26.45 -5.09
N TRP A 574 5.85 -25.36 -4.92
CA TRP A 574 4.38 -25.35 -5.07
C TRP A 574 3.90 -25.83 -6.45
N ASN A 575 4.58 -25.43 -7.52
CA ASN A 575 4.26 -25.89 -8.87
C ASN A 575 5.49 -26.56 -9.52
N LYS A 576 5.67 -27.83 -9.26
CA LYS A 576 6.79 -28.63 -9.82
C LYS A 576 6.68 -28.88 -11.34
N ASN A 577 5.54 -28.56 -11.95
CA ASN A 577 5.39 -28.65 -13.41
C ASN A 577 6.11 -27.51 -14.14
N THR A 578 6.46 -26.44 -13.44
CA THR A 578 7.31 -25.36 -13.95
C THR A 578 8.78 -25.66 -13.63
N SER A 579 9.68 -25.28 -14.53
CA SER A 579 11.12 -25.46 -14.30
C SER A 579 11.62 -24.61 -13.13
N ILE A 580 12.71 -25.02 -12.49
CA ILE A 580 13.37 -24.21 -11.46
C ILE A 580 13.76 -22.83 -12.01
N LYS A 581 14.17 -22.76 -13.30
CA LYS A 581 14.47 -21.52 -13.99
C LYS A 581 13.26 -20.57 -13.98
N PHE A 582 12.09 -21.04 -14.39
CA PHE A 582 10.88 -20.22 -14.44
C PHE A 582 10.52 -19.69 -13.05
N ARG A 583 10.53 -20.55 -12.01
CA ARG A 583 10.26 -20.17 -10.61
C ARG A 583 11.25 -19.11 -10.11
N THR A 584 12.53 -19.29 -10.41
CA THR A 584 13.60 -18.38 -9.99
C THR A 584 13.51 -17.03 -10.69
N ASP A 585 13.27 -17.01 -12.01
CA ASP A 585 13.15 -15.78 -12.78
C ASP A 585 11.93 -14.95 -12.34
N VAL A 586 10.82 -15.59 -11.94
CA VAL A 586 9.65 -14.90 -11.37
C VAL A 586 9.98 -14.28 -10.01
N ALA A 587 10.65 -15.01 -9.12
CA ALA A 587 11.07 -14.50 -7.83
C ALA A 587 12.06 -13.33 -7.94
N MET A 588 12.86 -13.32 -8.98
CA MET A 588 13.89 -12.31 -9.23
C MET A 588 13.34 -10.91 -9.54
N MET A 589 12.05 -10.80 -9.92
CA MET A 589 11.41 -9.49 -10.17
C MET A 589 11.23 -8.64 -8.90
N CYS A 590 11.38 -9.21 -7.71
CA CYS A 590 11.15 -8.58 -6.41
C CYS A 590 12.33 -8.84 -5.46
N LYS A 591 12.19 -8.55 -4.17
CA LYS A 591 13.15 -9.02 -3.16
C LYS A 591 13.14 -10.55 -3.14
N MET A 592 14.23 -11.12 -3.66
CA MET A 592 14.35 -12.55 -3.92
C MET A 592 14.69 -13.35 -2.67
N GLY A 593 14.01 -14.49 -2.49
CA GLY A 593 14.35 -15.50 -1.51
C GLY A 593 14.06 -16.90 -2.02
N PHE A 594 14.37 -17.88 -1.18
CA PHE A 594 14.07 -19.30 -1.40
C PHE A 594 13.32 -19.84 -0.18
N ASP A 595 12.42 -20.75 -0.41
CA ASP A 595 11.71 -21.54 0.61
C ASP A 595 11.44 -22.92 0.02
N ILE A 596 12.46 -23.75 -0.03
CA ILE A 596 12.48 -25.04 -0.73
C ILE A 596 13.54 -25.94 -0.11
N SER A 597 13.31 -27.24 -0.15
CA SER A 597 14.36 -28.23 0.17
C SER A 597 15.38 -28.27 -0.96
N LEU A 598 16.58 -27.80 -0.69
CA LEU A 598 17.66 -27.81 -1.70
C LEU A 598 18.11 -29.24 -2.09
N LYS A 599 17.81 -30.23 -1.24
CA LYS A 599 18.05 -31.67 -1.55
C LYS A 599 17.17 -32.20 -2.68
N GLU A 600 16.11 -31.48 -3.05
CA GLU A 600 15.25 -31.83 -4.18
C GLU A 600 15.83 -31.38 -5.54
N MET A 601 16.86 -30.53 -5.55
CA MET A 601 17.52 -30.04 -6.75
C MET A 601 18.62 -30.99 -7.20
N ASN A 602 18.71 -31.21 -8.51
CA ASN A 602 19.90 -31.85 -9.12
C ASN A 602 21.06 -30.83 -9.25
N ASP A 603 22.24 -31.32 -9.65
CA ASP A 603 23.44 -30.49 -9.72
C ASP A 603 23.31 -29.30 -10.70
N ASP A 604 22.64 -29.49 -11.84
CA ASP A 604 22.41 -28.43 -12.83
C ASP A 604 21.44 -27.38 -12.30
N GLU A 605 20.38 -27.78 -11.61
CA GLU A 605 19.43 -26.88 -10.97
C GLU A 605 20.08 -26.07 -9.85
N MET A 606 20.90 -26.72 -9.02
CA MET A 606 21.66 -26.05 -7.96
C MET A 606 22.64 -25.01 -8.57
N LYS A 607 23.42 -25.40 -9.58
CA LYS A 607 24.33 -24.50 -10.26
C LYS A 607 23.61 -23.30 -10.89
N TYR A 608 22.46 -23.57 -11.53
CA TYR A 608 21.61 -22.51 -12.07
C TYR A 608 21.15 -21.53 -10.97
N CYS A 609 20.65 -22.03 -9.84
CA CYS A 609 20.20 -21.17 -8.73
C CYS A 609 21.33 -20.33 -8.14
N GLN A 610 22.55 -20.89 -8.01
CA GLN A 610 23.73 -20.15 -7.56
C GLN A 610 24.08 -19.01 -8.52
N GLU A 611 24.07 -19.25 -9.82
CA GLU A 611 24.31 -18.24 -10.85
C GLU A 611 23.21 -17.17 -10.85
N ALA A 612 21.93 -17.57 -10.69
CA ALA A 612 20.81 -16.65 -10.61
C ALA A 612 20.87 -15.75 -9.35
N VAL A 613 21.26 -16.30 -8.19
CA VAL A 613 21.51 -15.51 -6.97
C VAL A 613 22.63 -14.50 -7.17
N ALA A 614 23.74 -14.91 -7.83
CA ALA A 614 24.84 -14.02 -8.13
C ALA A 614 24.43 -12.90 -9.09
N ASN A 615 23.68 -13.23 -10.16
CA ASN A 615 23.11 -12.25 -11.09
C ASN A 615 22.14 -11.30 -10.39
N TYR A 616 21.25 -11.83 -9.55
CA TYR A 616 20.34 -11.00 -8.77
C TYR A 616 21.09 -10.00 -7.88
N LYS A 617 22.08 -10.44 -7.12
CA LYS A 617 22.89 -9.56 -6.26
C LYS A 617 23.58 -8.45 -7.05
N ARG A 618 24.00 -8.71 -8.27
CA ARG A 618 24.61 -7.72 -9.17
C ARG A 618 23.59 -6.74 -9.75
N LEU A 619 22.36 -7.20 -9.99
CA LEU A 619 21.30 -6.46 -10.68
C LEU A 619 20.26 -5.86 -9.74
N LYS A 620 20.25 -6.24 -8.45
CA LYS A 620 19.19 -5.84 -7.51
C LYS A 620 19.01 -4.32 -7.40
N GLY A 621 20.07 -3.54 -7.56
CA GLY A 621 19.96 -2.08 -7.59
C GLY A 621 19.12 -1.58 -8.77
N THR A 622 19.24 -2.18 -9.96
CA THR A 622 18.38 -1.86 -11.10
C THR A 622 16.95 -2.35 -10.89
N ILE A 623 16.77 -3.55 -10.33
CA ILE A 623 15.43 -4.14 -10.13
C ILE A 623 14.67 -3.44 -9.00
N LEU A 624 15.29 -3.21 -7.85
CA LEU A 624 14.62 -2.72 -6.65
C LEU A 624 14.48 -1.20 -6.61
N ASP A 625 15.42 -0.48 -7.22
CA ASP A 625 15.47 0.99 -7.18
C ASP A 625 15.17 1.66 -8.53
N GLY A 626 15.13 0.88 -9.63
CA GLY A 626 14.83 1.36 -10.97
C GLY A 626 13.34 1.65 -11.21
N ASP A 627 13.09 2.25 -12.35
CA ASP A 627 11.76 2.52 -12.87
C ASP A 627 11.16 1.25 -13.46
N LEU A 628 9.96 0.89 -13.03
CA LEU A 628 9.21 -0.25 -13.56
C LEU A 628 8.41 0.17 -14.79
N TYR A 629 8.50 -0.65 -15.83
CA TYR A 629 7.66 -0.61 -17.03
C TYR A 629 7.00 -1.97 -17.24
N ARG A 630 5.68 -2.03 -17.15
CA ARG A 630 4.86 -3.20 -17.43
C ARG A 630 4.54 -3.21 -18.93
N LEU A 631 5.19 -4.10 -19.68
CA LEU A 631 5.19 -4.07 -21.15
C LEU A 631 4.09 -4.94 -21.77
N VAL A 632 3.85 -6.11 -21.17
CA VAL A 632 2.83 -7.07 -21.64
C VAL A 632 2.08 -7.62 -20.43
N SER A 633 0.78 -7.36 -20.38
CA SER A 633 -0.10 -7.76 -19.29
C SER A 633 -0.44 -9.25 -19.34
N PRO A 634 -0.32 -9.98 -18.21
CA PRO A 634 -0.78 -11.37 -18.15
C PRO A 634 -2.30 -11.51 -18.18
N TYR A 635 -3.06 -10.40 -17.99
CA TYR A 635 -4.51 -10.39 -18.10
C TYR A 635 -4.99 -10.31 -19.56
N ASP A 636 -4.16 -9.78 -20.47
CA ASP A 636 -4.56 -9.52 -21.85
C ASP A 636 -4.05 -10.56 -22.84
N THR A 637 -2.96 -11.28 -22.49
CA THR A 637 -2.28 -12.23 -23.37
C THR A 637 -1.87 -13.50 -22.64
N ASN A 638 -1.41 -14.50 -23.37
CA ASN A 638 -0.78 -15.72 -22.83
C ASN A 638 0.68 -15.51 -22.41
N HIS A 639 1.14 -14.27 -22.42
CA HIS A 639 2.50 -13.86 -22.12
C HIS A 639 2.50 -12.76 -21.07
N SER A 640 3.64 -12.56 -20.42
CA SER A 640 3.85 -11.39 -19.54
C SER A 640 5.26 -10.85 -19.75
N SER A 641 5.40 -9.53 -19.63
CA SER A 641 6.74 -8.91 -19.67
C SER A 641 6.76 -7.64 -18.84
N VAL A 642 7.80 -7.52 -18.03
CA VAL A 642 8.12 -6.31 -17.25
C VAL A 642 9.58 -5.95 -17.41
N MET A 643 9.89 -4.67 -17.24
CA MET A 643 11.25 -4.16 -17.39
C MET A 643 11.55 -3.16 -16.27
N TYR A 644 12.75 -3.25 -15.72
CA TYR A 644 13.30 -2.27 -14.80
C TYR A 644 14.44 -1.50 -15.46
N VAL A 645 14.45 -0.20 -15.32
CA VAL A 645 15.48 0.69 -15.88
C VAL A 645 16.06 1.54 -14.75
N ASP A 646 17.37 1.59 -14.64
CA ASP A 646 18.03 2.45 -13.66
C ASP A 646 17.79 3.94 -13.97
N LYS A 647 17.90 4.80 -12.97
CA LYS A 647 17.64 6.26 -13.11
C LYS A 647 18.61 6.95 -14.09
N ALA A 648 19.80 6.38 -14.31
CA ALA A 648 20.76 6.88 -15.27
C ALA A 648 20.49 6.42 -16.71
N LYS A 649 19.54 5.51 -16.90
CA LYS A 649 19.24 4.85 -18.18
C LYS A 649 20.48 4.20 -18.79
N SER A 650 21.32 3.61 -17.94
CA SER A 650 22.56 2.93 -18.33
C SER A 650 22.43 1.42 -18.27
N LYS A 651 21.51 0.93 -17.42
CA LYS A 651 21.24 -0.49 -17.25
C LYS A 651 19.75 -0.75 -17.19
N SER A 652 19.35 -1.88 -17.73
CA SER A 652 17.99 -2.37 -17.55
C SER A 652 17.93 -3.89 -17.53
N VAL A 653 16.88 -4.42 -16.92
CA VAL A 653 16.58 -5.85 -16.85
C VAL A 653 15.17 -6.08 -17.35
N LEU A 654 15.04 -6.85 -18.41
CA LEU A 654 13.77 -7.26 -19.00
C LEU A 654 13.47 -8.70 -18.60
N PHE A 655 12.29 -8.93 -18.07
CA PHE A 655 11.71 -10.24 -17.80
C PHE A 655 10.61 -10.53 -18.81
N ALA A 656 10.63 -11.72 -19.40
CA ALA A 656 9.63 -12.18 -20.36
C ALA A 656 9.21 -13.61 -20.03
N TYR A 657 7.90 -13.86 -20.04
CA TYR A 657 7.30 -15.12 -19.64
C TYR A 657 6.28 -15.60 -20.65
N ASP A 658 6.41 -16.84 -21.09
CA ASP A 658 5.38 -17.60 -21.82
C ASP A 658 4.57 -18.40 -20.79
N ILE A 659 3.35 -17.94 -20.50
CA ILE A 659 2.51 -18.44 -19.39
C ILE A 659 1.63 -19.61 -19.86
N HIS A 660 0.91 -19.41 -20.96
CA HIS A 660 -0.04 -20.36 -21.52
C HIS A 660 0.18 -20.51 -23.03
N PRO A 661 1.35 -20.96 -23.49
CA PRO A 661 1.66 -21.01 -24.92
C PRO A 661 0.65 -21.88 -25.67
N ARG A 662 0.14 -21.37 -26.80
CA ARG A 662 -0.86 -22.04 -27.65
C ARG A 662 -0.25 -22.40 -28.98
N PHE A 663 -0.56 -23.60 -29.47
CA PHE A 663 -0.11 -24.02 -30.80
C PHE A 663 -0.61 -23.07 -31.89
N GLY A 664 0.29 -22.57 -32.74
CA GLY A 664 -0.03 -21.65 -33.82
C GLY A 664 -0.27 -20.20 -33.40
N GLU A 665 -0.09 -19.86 -32.16
CA GLU A 665 -0.12 -18.48 -31.68
C GLU A 665 0.98 -17.65 -32.32
N LYS A 666 0.65 -16.44 -32.78
CA LYS A 666 1.65 -15.51 -33.31
C LYS A 666 2.30 -14.73 -32.18
N THR A 667 3.62 -14.84 -32.08
CA THR A 667 4.39 -13.94 -31.20
C THR A 667 4.51 -12.55 -31.81
N PHE A 668 4.79 -11.59 -30.98
CA PHE A 668 4.97 -10.19 -31.38
C PHE A 668 6.22 -9.62 -30.70
N PRO A 669 6.90 -8.63 -31.31
CA PRO A 669 8.03 -7.99 -30.68
C PRO A 669 7.57 -7.13 -29.50
N VAL A 670 8.25 -7.28 -28.35
CA VAL A 670 8.04 -6.44 -27.18
C VAL A 670 8.81 -5.14 -27.36
N LYS A 671 8.09 -4.02 -27.42
CA LYS A 671 8.67 -2.68 -27.48
C LYS A 671 9.10 -2.27 -26.07
N LEU A 672 10.38 -1.97 -25.91
CA LEU A 672 10.93 -1.54 -24.63
C LEU A 672 10.52 -0.13 -24.26
N GLN A 673 10.70 0.26 -23.01
CA GLN A 673 10.35 1.60 -22.53
C GLN A 673 11.42 2.12 -21.58
N GLY A 674 11.45 3.43 -21.35
CA GLY A 674 12.32 4.07 -20.38
C GLY A 674 13.79 4.20 -20.78
N LEU A 675 14.23 3.65 -21.90
CA LEU A 675 15.60 3.79 -22.40
C LEU A 675 15.88 5.21 -22.90
N ASP A 676 17.14 5.56 -23.04
CA ASP A 676 17.54 6.77 -23.75
C ASP A 676 17.62 6.47 -25.26
N PRO A 677 16.86 7.18 -26.11
CA PRO A 677 16.85 6.90 -27.55
C PRO A 677 18.21 7.06 -28.21
N ASN A 678 19.09 7.91 -27.66
CA ASN A 678 20.40 8.24 -28.23
C ASN A 678 21.54 7.31 -27.76
N LYS A 679 21.30 6.55 -26.70
CA LYS A 679 22.29 5.57 -26.19
C LYS A 679 22.19 4.26 -26.96
N LYS A 680 23.30 3.53 -27.00
CA LYS A 680 23.35 2.15 -27.50
C LYS A 680 23.41 1.18 -26.33
N TYR A 681 22.74 0.04 -26.46
CA TYR A 681 22.66 -0.98 -25.44
C TYR A 681 23.08 -2.33 -25.99
N LYS A 682 24.04 -2.95 -25.29
CA LYS A 682 24.36 -4.36 -25.51
C LYS A 682 23.26 -5.19 -24.87
N VAL A 683 22.70 -6.13 -25.63
CA VAL A 683 21.63 -7.04 -25.21
C VAL A 683 22.25 -8.39 -24.86
N GLN A 684 21.92 -8.96 -23.70
CA GLN A 684 22.41 -10.24 -23.27
C GLN A 684 21.36 -11.03 -22.50
N GLU A 685 21.00 -12.22 -22.95
CA GLU A 685 20.21 -13.15 -22.16
C GLU A 685 21.07 -13.77 -21.07
N ILE A 686 20.59 -13.71 -19.82
CA ILE A 686 21.25 -14.26 -18.63
C ILE A 686 20.37 -15.33 -17.99
N ASN A 687 20.82 -15.96 -16.92
CA ASN A 687 20.09 -17.04 -16.25
C ASN A 687 19.76 -18.21 -17.20
N LEU A 688 20.72 -18.65 -18.01
CA LEU A 688 20.58 -19.83 -18.82
C LEU A 688 20.88 -21.08 -17.98
N MET A 689 20.15 -22.18 -18.22
CA MET A 689 20.48 -23.45 -17.58
C MET A 689 21.87 -23.95 -18.05
N PRO A 690 22.62 -24.67 -17.22
CA PRO A 690 23.92 -25.19 -17.59
C PRO A 690 23.90 -25.88 -18.94
N GLY A 691 24.80 -25.50 -19.84
CA GLY A 691 24.91 -26.05 -21.20
C GLY A 691 23.88 -25.50 -22.21
N GLN A 692 22.91 -24.72 -21.80
CA GLN A 692 21.96 -24.06 -22.72
C GLN A 692 22.57 -22.82 -23.37
N LYS A 693 22.13 -22.53 -24.58
CA LYS A 693 22.47 -21.31 -25.33
C LYS A 693 21.21 -20.45 -25.47
N SER A 694 21.41 -19.14 -25.52
CA SER A 694 20.31 -18.21 -25.81
C SER A 694 19.63 -18.53 -27.15
N THR A 695 18.33 -18.46 -27.15
CA THR A 695 17.49 -18.51 -28.37
C THR A 695 17.09 -17.13 -28.85
N LEU A 696 17.50 -16.08 -28.14
CA LEU A 696 17.21 -14.71 -28.47
C LEU A 696 18.00 -14.22 -29.65
N VAL A 697 17.37 -13.88 -30.76
CA VAL A 697 18.06 -13.45 -32.01
C VAL A 697 18.92 -12.20 -31.79
N THR A 698 18.53 -11.34 -30.84
CA THR A 698 19.27 -10.11 -30.52
C THR A 698 20.37 -10.33 -29.47
N ASP A 699 20.57 -11.54 -28.96
CA ASP A 699 21.59 -11.84 -27.97
C ASP A 699 23.00 -11.50 -28.46
N GLY A 700 23.80 -10.85 -27.62
CA GLY A 700 25.14 -10.36 -27.93
C GLY A 700 25.19 -9.14 -28.85
N GLY A 701 24.07 -8.72 -29.44
CA GLY A 701 23.97 -7.56 -30.32
C GLY A 701 23.92 -6.22 -29.55
N THR A 702 24.22 -5.14 -30.31
CA THR A 702 24.16 -3.78 -29.78
C THR A 702 23.17 -2.95 -30.61
N PHE A 703 22.18 -2.34 -29.95
CA PHE A 703 21.09 -1.61 -30.59
C PHE A 703 20.89 -0.24 -29.91
N SER A 704 20.39 0.75 -30.69
CA SER A 704 20.00 2.03 -30.08
C SER A 704 18.75 1.87 -29.23
N GLY A 705 18.61 2.70 -28.18
CA GLY A 705 17.37 2.76 -27.41
C GLY A 705 16.17 3.11 -28.29
N ASP A 706 16.34 3.97 -29.29
CA ASP A 706 15.31 4.29 -30.28
C ASP A 706 14.79 3.03 -31.01
N PHE A 707 15.69 2.17 -31.51
CA PHE A 707 15.33 0.92 -32.15
C PHE A 707 14.58 -0.01 -31.20
N LEU A 708 15.11 -0.21 -30.00
CA LEU A 708 14.51 -1.10 -28.99
C LEU A 708 13.13 -0.63 -28.53
N MET A 709 12.90 0.68 -28.45
CA MET A 709 11.61 1.24 -28.06
C MET A 709 10.58 1.27 -29.19
N LYS A 710 10.99 1.44 -30.44
CA LYS A 710 10.07 1.55 -31.58
C LYS A 710 9.78 0.23 -32.28
N ILE A 711 10.80 -0.60 -32.44
CA ILE A 711 10.73 -1.92 -33.08
C ILE A 711 10.56 -3.04 -32.07
N GLY A 712 11.36 -3.02 -30.99
CA GLY A 712 11.32 -4.02 -29.94
C GLY A 712 12.13 -5.28 -30.23
N MET A 713 11.91 -6.33 -29.42
CA MET A 713 12.59 -7.62 -29.50
C MET A 713 11.60 -8.78 -29.44
N ASN A 714 11.85 -9.85 -30.21
CA ASN A 714 11.08 -11.09 -30.14
C ASN A 714 11.61 -11.93 -28.96
N VAL A 715 10.95 -11.82 -27.81
CA VAL A 715 11.34 -12.47 -26.57
C VAL A 715 10.50 -13.71 -26.24
N PHE A 716 9.32 -13.83 -26.85
CA PHE A 716 8.38 -14.92 -26.60
C PHE A 716 8.61 -16.13 -27.48
N SER A 717 8.20 -17.29 -26.96
CA SER A 717 8.14 -18.57 -27.63
C SER A 717 6.74 -19.15 -27.50
N THR A 718 6.30 -20.01 -28.41
CA THR A 718 4.98 -20.68 -28.33
C THR A 718 5.11 -22.18 -28.02
N ALA A 719 6.31 -22.64 -27.67
CA ALA A 719 6.55 -24.06 -27.51
C ALA A 719 6.24 -24.59 -26.09
N HIS A 720 6.63 -23.85 -25.05
CA HIS A 720 6.57 -24.31 -23.66
C HIS A 720 6.38 -23.12 -22.71
N VAL A 721 5.91 -23.39 -21.50
CA VAL A 721 6.05 -22.47 -20.36
C VAL A 721 7.52 -22.18 -20.16
N HIS A 722 7.93 -20.93 -20.34
CA HIS A 722 9.33 -20.54 -20.40
C HIS A 722 9.54 -19.10 -19.93
N SER A 723 10.75 -18.78 -19.50
CA SER A 723 11.16 -17.45 -19.09
C SER A 723 12.47 -17.03 -19.73
N LYS A 724 12.62 -15.74 -19.98
CA LYS A 724 13.88 -15.10 -20.34
C LYS A 724 14.15 -13.93 -19.41
N VAL A 725 15.39 -13.81 -18.98
CA VAL A 725 15.91 -12.63 -18.28
C VAL A 725 16.98 -12.02 -19.18
N ILE A 726 16.75 -10.76 -19.56
CA ILE A 726 17.60 -10.08 -20.54
C ILE A 726 18.14 -8.81 -19.89
N GLU A 727 19.45 -8.75 -19.80
CA GLU A 727 20.18 -7.59 -19.34
C GLU A 727 20.52 -6.68 -20.53
N LEU A 728 20.31 -5.38 -20.38
CA LEU A 728 20.74 -4.36 -21.31
C LEU A 728 21.71 -3.43 -20.59
N THR A 729 22.88 -3.23 -21.18
CA THR A 729 23.92 -2.35 -20.64
C THR A 729 24.35 -1.35 -21.69
N GLU A 730 24.51 -0.07 -21.31
CA GLU A 730 25.02 0.97 -22.18
C GLU A 730 26.35 0.54 -22.80
N ALA A 731 26.43 0.60 -24.11
CA ALA A 731 27.64 0.32 -24.89
C ALA A 731 28.31 1.66 -25.28
N HIS A 732 29.59 1.76 -24.96
CA HIS A 732 30.40 2.93 -25.29
C HIS A 732 30.99 2.87 -26.68
#